data_6bbddf6148f1fe85e80e3904653ece57
#
_entry.id   6bbddf6148f1fe85e80e3904653ece57
#
_cell.length_a   1.000
_cell.length_b   1.000
_cell.length_c   1.000
_cell.angle_alpha   90.00
_cell.angle_beta   90.00
_cell.angle_gamma   90.00
#
_symmetry.space_group_name_H-M   'P 1'
#
loop_
_entity.id
_entity.type
_entity.pdbx_description
1 polymer ?
#
loop_
_entity_poly.entity_id
_entity_poly.type
_entity_poly.pdbx_seq_one_letter_code
_entity_poly.pdbx_strand_id
1 'polypeptide(L)'
;MKPNIRNKSMRPAFLLFLLYLLPVIAAAGTLRGRIIDENNQGLPFASIYIKETASGTASNDQGHFQLQLPAGTYTLEFKYVGYRARIETVTIGDDTQELNVQLLPEVLNLKEVVVKAADEDPAYAIMRNAIRLRKYHRDEVNAWSARVYMKGVARMDKVPGKVLGVRVVDVDTGIVYLSESVSELHFKKPNKVSERVISSKVSGKKQGFSFNQASEMNISFYDNLLRVEGLSERGFVSPLANNALFFYRFEYQGTFEENGRTINKIKVIPRRKNDPVFQGSIYIVDGSWRIHSTDLTLTKNAGIDFVDFIRVRQVYAPVQEHVWMPVSQRFTFEASGLGFKGGGYATGVYSNYRVQPAYSRPPTVVEPEPEVVEDAVAVEVKPARRQRARVVKPQEVTPEEQLAIHDEKLFSREVLVVEKEANQRDSAYWAEIRPVPLTQEEQLDYERKDSLEVIRESKVYKDSVDRIRNKPSIGNLFMRSYTYSNTYARRFYRFDPLVSLRGGASILQYNTVEGVVANVGMEFRQNFEDRRFYEIEPTIRYGFSNEKLNARLRLSYTYDPIKRSNVSLEGGRFVDQINSTNPISPFVNTVYTLLMERNYLKLYQRDYARVNYRSEILNGVTLLASLDYSHRMPLENTATHTFRESGSVGFTSNVPENAELADASFDPHQALTAAFTVAFRPGMNYISRPDRKINIGSRWPTFSLGYRGGIKSLGGDVRYATLALRISDDFSLGLLGSSEYSFTGGTFWGKENMRLMDYRHFNGNRTIFAGVYTGFQLLDYYRYSTSSRYLEGHYEHHFNGFLFNKIPLFRKLKWQEVVSLHYLNTRESANYLELGLGIEHIFKVLRVDFFTSFQEREKVHSGLRVGLGF
;
A
#
# COMPACT_ATOMS: atom_id res chain seq x y z
N MET A 1 -42.30 42.97 -53.22
CA MET A 1 -42.00 41.75 -53.97
C MET A 1 -41.59 40.69 -53.00
N LYS A 2 -42.42 39.70 -52.78
CA LYS A 2 -42.11 38.51 -51.96
C LYS A 2 -41.65 37.36 -52.90
N PRO A 3 -40.63 36.60 -52.65
CA PRO A 3 -40.44 35.35 -53.37
C PRO A 3 -41.09 34.17 -52.65
N ASN A 4 -41.82 33.38 -53.38
CA ASN A 4 -42.45 32.09 -53.05
C ASN A 4 -41.41 31.07 -52.74
N ILE A 5 -41.52 30.44 -51.61
CA ILE A 5 -40.77 29.18 -51.27
C ILE A 5 -41.70 28.02 -51.56
N ARG A 6 -41.46 27.26 -52.64
CA ARG A 6 -42.06 25.99 -52.97
C ARG A 6 -41.62 24.91 -51.97
N ASN A 7 -42.56 24.37 -51.21
CA ASN A 7 -42.44 23.13 -50.46
C ASN A 7 -42.20 21.96 -51.45
N LYS A 8 -40.99 21.40 -51.40
CA LYS A 8 -40.72 20.09 -51.99
C LYS A 8 -41.03 19.00 -50.95
N SER A 9 -42.11 18.27 -51.15
CA SER A 9 -42.47 17.08 -50.41
C SER A 9 -41.30 16.07 -50.44
N MET A 10 -40.74 15.72 -49.26
CA MET A 10 -39.80 14.62 -49.10
C MET A 10 -40.45 13.32 -49.56
N ARG A 11 -39.83 12.65 -50.52
CA ARG A 11 -40.30 11.40 -51.12
C ARG A 11 -40.32 10.28 -50.04
N PRO A 12 -41.36 9.42 -50.05
CA PRO A 12 -41.49 8.33 -49.06
C PRO A 12 -40.34 7.32 -49.08
N ALA A 13 -39.48 7.31 -50.10
CA ALA A 13 -38.30 6.47 -50.21
C ALA A 13 -37.20 6.80 -49.15
N PHE A 14 -37.15 8.06 -48.68
CA PHE A 14 -36.18 8.47 -47.65
C PHE A 14 -36.61 8.05 -46.22
N LEU A 15 -37.92 7.98 -46.00
CA LEU A 15 -38.49 7.44 -44.75
C LEU A 15 -38.30 5.92 -44.63
N LEU A 16 -38.38 5.17 -45.75
CA LEU A 16 -38.12 3.73 -45.77
C LEU A 16 -36.63 3.41 -45.56
N PHE A 17 -35.72 4.26 -46.04
CA PHE A 17 -34.28 4.10 -45.80
C PHE A 17 -33.88 4.41 -44.34
N LEU A 18 -34.58 5.35 -43.69
CA LEU A 18 -34.39 5.66 -42.26
C LEU A 18 -34.91 4.52 -41.34
N LEU A 19 -35.94 3.76 -41.79
CA LEU A 19 -36.43 2.60 -41.05
C LEU A 19 -35.45 1.41 -41.12
N TYR A 20 -34.60 1.32 -42.13
CA TYR A 20 -33.55 0.26 -42.24
C TYR A 20 -32.29 0.58 -41.41
N LEU A 21 -32.17 1.80 -40.86
CA LEU A 21 -31.07 2.23 -39.99
C LEU A 21 -31.40 2.18 -38.48
N LEU A 22 -32.58 1.66 -38.13
CA LEU A 22 -32.84 1.32 -36.73
C LEU A 22 -31.92 0.15 -36.37
N PRO A 23 -31.02 0.32 -35.35
CA PRO A 23 -30.26 -0.82 -34.86
C PRO A 23 -31.29 -1.86 -34.41
N VAL A 24 -31.19 -3.05 -34.94
CA VAL A 24 -31.90 -4.21 -34.40
C VAL A 24 -31.38 -4.33 -32.97
N ILE A 25 -32.17 -3.91 -32.01
CA ILE A 25 -31.91 -4.18 -30.58
C ILE A 25 -32.03 -5.71 -30.50
N ALA A 26 -30.90 -6.40 -30.60
CA ALA A 26 -30.84 -7.84 -30.35
C ALA A 26 -31.33 -8.06 -28.92
N ALA A 27 -32.54 -8.60 -28.77
CA ALA A 27 -33.04 -9.01 -27.47
C ALA A 27 -32.04 -10.03 -26.89
N ALA A 28 -31.54 -9.77 -25.70
CA ALA A 28 -30.64 -10.67 -24.99
C ALA A 28 -31.47 -11.58 -24.10
N GLY A 29 -31.40 -12.90 -24.34
CA GLY A 29 -32.03 -13.89 -23.48
C GLY A 29 -31.21 -14.09 -22.18
N THR A 30 -31.91 -14.56 -21.17
CA THR A 30 -31.31 -14.84 -19.86
C THR A 30 -31.26 -16.34 -19.61
N LEU A 31 -30.05 -16.87 -19.35
CA LEU A 31 -29.84 -18.21 -18.83
C LEU A 31 -29.48 -18.14 -17.35
N ARG A 32 -30.26 -18.79 -16.50
CA ARG A 32 -30.02 -18.89 -15.06
C ARG A 32 -30.06 -20.33 -14.60
N GLY A 33 -29.43 -20.62 -13.47
CA GLY A 33 -29.47 -21.95 -12.91
C GLY A 33 -28.60 -22.11 -11.69
N ARG A 34 -28.38 -23.34 -11.30
CA ARG A 34 -27.58 -23.68 -10.13
C ARG A 34 -26.57 -24.77 -10.46
N ILE A 35 -25.33 -24.59 -10.02
CA ILE A 35 -24.26 -25.58 -10.10
C ILE A 35 -24.17 -26.28 -8.75
N ILE A 36 -24.29 -27.59 -8.73
CA ILE A 36 -24.36 -28.42 -7.54
C ILE A 36 -23.31 -29.55 -7.59
N ASP A 37 -22.96 -30.07 -6.42
CA ASP A 37 -22.15 -31.27 -6.26
C ASP A 37 -23.02 -32.55 -6.30
N GLU A 38 -22.41 -33.71 -6.04
CA GLU A 38 -23.05 -35.01 -5.95
C GLU A 38 -24.05 -35.12 -4.79
N ASN A 39 -23.96 -34.24 -3.79
CA ASN A 39 -24.83 -34.20 -2.63
C ASN A 39 -25.92 -33.12 -2.75
N ASN A 40 -26.14 -32.54 -3.94
CA ASN A 40 -27.03 -31.40 -4.22
C ASN A 40 -26.68 -30.11 -3.47
N GLN A 41 -25.43 -29.99 -2.97
CA GLN A 41 -24.95 -28.73 -2.38
C GLN A 41 -24.47 -27.80 -3.49
N GLY A 42 -24.81 -26.52 -3.36
CA GLY A 42 -24.36 -25.51 -4.33
C GLY A 42 -22.83 -25.38 -4.32
N LEU A 43 -22.22 -25.44 -5.51
CA LEU A 43 -20.79 -25.22 -5.68
C LEU A 43 -20.49 -23.72 -5.76
N PRO A 44 -19.88 -23.14 -4.75
CA PRO A 44 -19.65 -21.70 -4.68
C PRO A 44 -18.55 -21.25 -5.65
N PHE A 45 -18.87 -20.29 -6.53
CA PHE A 45 -17.92 -19.69 -7.47
C PHE A 45 -17.36 -20.67 -8.49
N ALA A 46 -18.16 -21.63 -8.91
CA ALA A 46 -17.83 -22.46 -10.06
C ALA A 46 -17.78 -21.58 -11.30
N SER A 47 -16.70 -21.72 -12.09
CA SER A 47 -16.50 -20.94 -13.33
C SER A 47 -17.34 -21.50 -14.46
N ILE A 48 -17.93 -20.60 -15.24
CA ILE A 48 -18.68 -20.91 -16.44
C ILE A 48 -17.99 -20.16 -17.59
N TYR A 49 -17.37 -20.89 -18.51
CA TYR A 49 -16.67 -20.33 -19.64
C TYR A 49 -17.48 -20.55 -20.93
N ILE A 50 -17.63 -19.49 -21.70
CA ILE A 50 -18.37 -19.46 -22.96
C ILE A 50 -17.36 -19.48 -24.11
N LYS A 51 -17.28 -20.57 -24.86
CA LYS A 51 -16.23 -20.76 -25.88
C LYS A 51 -16.31 -19.74 -27.01
N GLU A 52 -17.51 -19.45 -27.52
CA GLU A 52 -17.74 -18.60 -28.68
C GLU A 52 -17.34 -17.13 -28.43
N THR A 53 -17.47 -16.66 -27.22
CA THR A 53 -17.19 -15.27 -26.87
C THR A 53 -15.89 -15.07 -26.07
N ALA A 54 -15.19 -16.19 -25.76
CA ALA A 54 -14.03 -16.19 -24.85
C ALA A 54 -14.31 -15.40 -23.57
N SER A 55 -15.56 -15.49 -23.06
CA SER A 55 -16.01 -14.78 -21.87
C SER A 55 -16.48 -15.78 -20.82
N GLY A 56 -16.67 -15.31 -19.59
CA GLY A 56 -17.09 -16.20 -18.54
C GLY A 56 -17.89 -15.50 -17.45
N THR A 57 -18.47 -16.32 -16.59
CA THR A 57 -19.09 -15.91 -15.33
C THR A 57 -18.73 -16.91 -14.24
N ALA A 58 -19.26 -16.73 -13.05
CA ALA A 58 -19.15 -17.68 -11.96
C ALA A 58 -20.47 -17.76 -11.17
N SER A 59 -20.71 -18.91 -10.55
CA SER A 59 -21.80 -19.04 -9.60
C SER A 59 -21.54 -18.16 -8.36
N ASN A 60 -22.61 -17.80 -7.64
CA ASN A 60 -22.49 -17.15 -6.34
C ASN A 60 -22.12 -18.13 -5.21
N ASP A 61 -22.14 -17.69 -3.96
CA ASP A 61 -21.81 -18.54 -2.79
C ASP A 61 -22.74 -19.73 -2.59
N GLN A 62 -23.96 -19.68 -3.15
CA GLN A 62 -24.97 -20.74 -3.08
C GLN A 62 -25.04 -21.60 -4.34
N GLY A 63 -24.11 -21.39 -5.29
CA GLY A 63 -24.05 -22.11 -6.56
C GLY A 63 -24.95 -21.55 -7.67
N HIS A 64 -25.71 -20.48 -7.45
CA HIS A 64 -26.54 -19.85 -8.49
C HIS A 64 -25.71 -19.04 -9.48
N PHE A 65 -26.07 -19.10 -10.75
CA PHE A 65 -25.47 -18.31 -11.83
C PHE A 65 -26.54 -17.67 -12.72
N GLN A 66 -26.15 -16.62 -13.41
CA GLN A 66 -26.96 -15.95 -14.42
C GLN A 66 -26.06 -15.46 -15.56
N LEU A 67 -26.52 -15.66 -16.80
CA LEU A 67 -25.88 -15.22 -18.02
C LEU A 67 -26.91 -14.47 -18.87
N GLN A 68 -26.51 -13.32 -19.39
CA GLN A 68 -27.27 -12.62 -20.44
C GLN A 68 -26.48 -12.71 -21.74
N LEU A 69 -27.07 -13.33 -22.74
CA LEU A 69 -26.42 -13.59 -24.03
C LEU A 69 -27.39 -13.19 -25.16
N PRO A 70 -26.87 -12.62 -26.25
CA PRO A 70 -27.67 -12.48 -27.48
C PRO A 70 -28.25 -13.82 -27.92
N ALA A 71 -29.34 -13.81 -28.68
CA ALA A 71 -29.90 -15.01 -29.23
C ALA A 71 -28.86 -15.75 -30.10
N GLY A 72 -28.68 -17.06 -29.84
CA GLY A 72 -27.66 -17.87 -30.51
C GLY A 72 -27.40 -19.18 -29.79
N THR A 73 -26.55 -20.02 -30.37
CA THR A 73 -26.13 -21.30 -29.77
C THR A 73 -24.73 -21.15 -29.17
N TYR A 74 -24.58 -21.53 -27.90
CA TYR A 74 -23.36 -21.36 -27.12
C TYR A 74 -22.93 -22.67 -26.48
N THR A 75 -21.62 -22.88 -26.42
CA THR A 75 -20.99 -23.99 -25.71
C THR A 75 -20.47 -23.50 -24.38
N LEU A 76 -21.12 -23.91 -23.30
CA LEU A 76 -20.79 -23.54 -21.94
C LEU A 76 -19.95 -24.63 -21.28
N GLU A 77 -18.83 -24.25 -20.72
CA GLU A 77 -17.96 -25.15 -19.97
C GLU A 77 -17.99 -24.77 -18.47
N PHE A 78 -18.55 -25.67 -17.65
CA PHE A 78 -18.67 -25.54 -16.21
C PHE A 78 -17.48 -26.19 -15.52
N LYS A 79 -16.73 -25.39 -14.72
CA LYS A 79 -15.49 -25.83 -14.05
C LYS A 79 -15.49 -25.48 -12.57
N TYR A 80 -15.04 -26.44 -11.77
CA TYR A 80 -14.75 -26.21 -10.37
C TYR A 80 -13.54 -27.04 -9.97
N VAL A 81 -12.61 -26.42 -9.20
CA VAL A 81 -11.35 -27.11 -8.84
C VAL A 81 -11.62 -28.35 -8.01
N GLY A 82 -11.19 -29.51 -8.50
CA GLY A 82 -11.43 -30.81 -7.89
C GLY A 82 -12.67 -31.54 -8.40
N TYR A 83 -13.33 -30.98 -9.42
CA TYR A 83 -14.50 -31.58 -10.08
C TYR A 83 -14.29 -31.70 -11.59
N ARG A 84 -14.88 -32.72 -12.19
CA ARG A 84 -14.84 -32.94 -13.61
C ARG A 84 -15.59 -31.82 -14.33
N ALA A 85 -14.94 -31.18 -15.33
CA ALA A 85 -15.60 -30.19 -16.16
C ALA A 85 -16.77 -30.78 -16.94
N ARG A 86 -17.87 -30.02 -17.05
CA ARG A 86 -19.04 -30.40 -17.81
C ARG A 86 -19.28 -29.38 -18.93
N ILE A 87 -19.52 -29.87 -20.13
CA ILE A 87 -19.81 -29.06 -21.31
C ILE A 87 -21.28 -29.26 -21.67
N GLU A 88 -21.98 -28.13 -21.81
CA GLU A 88 -23.39 -28.09 -22.27
C GLU A 88 -23.50 -27.13 -23.43
N THR A 89 -24.26 -27.54 -24.45
CA THR A 89 -24.62 -26.69 -25.56
C THR A 89 -26.04 -26.19 -25.37
N VAL A 90 -26.21 -24.87 -25.30
CA VAL A 90 -27.51 -24.24 -25.09
C VAL A 90 -27.84 -23.27 -26.22
N THR A 91 -29.10 -23.24 -26.64
CA THR A 91 -29.60 -22.26 -27.59
C THR A 91 -30.41 -21.22 -26.85
N ILE A 92 -29.92 -19.99 -26.84
CA ILE A 92 -30.55 -18.84 -26.16
C ILE A 92 -31.51 -18.18 -27.15
N GLY A 93 -32.76 -18.03 -26.72
CA GLY A 93 -33.79 -17.23 -27.39
C GLY A 93 -33.97 -15.87 -26.67
N ASP A 94 -35.15 -15.30 -26.77
CA ASP A 94 -35.51 -14.03 -26.12
C ASP A 94 -36.04 -14.22 -24.68
N ASP A 95 -36.29 -15.48 -24.29
CA ASP A 95 -36.87 -15.85 -22.99
C ASP A 95 -35.82 -16.19 -21.93
N THR A 96 -36.24 -16.20 -20.66
CA THR A 96 -35.45 -16.74 -19.56
C THR A 96 -35.48 -18.25 -19.55
N GLN A 97 -34.32 -18.90 -19.65
CA GLN A 97 -34.14 -20.34 -19.58
C GLN A 97 -33.49 -20.76 -18.27
N GLU A 98 -33.78 -21.97 -17.77
CA GLU A 98 -33.21 -22.51 -16.55
C GLU A 98 -32.36 -23.75 -16.86
N LEU A 99 -31.10 -23.78 -16.36
CA LEU A 99 -30.17 -24.88 -16.54
C LEU A 99 -29.50 -25.20 -15.20
N ASN A 100 -29.87 -26.34 -14.60
CA ASN A 100 -29.18 -26.84 -13.42
C ASN A 100 -28.10 -27.87 -13.83
N VAL A 101 -26.87 -27.68 -13.30
CA VAL A 101 -25.71 -28.46 -13.69
C VAL A 101 -25.13 -29.14 -12.46
N GLN A 102 -25.07 -30.46 -12.49
CA GLN A 102 -24.36 -31.23 -11.47
C GLN A 102 -22.94 -31.52 -11.93
N LEU A 103 -21.94 -31.17 -11.10
CA LEU A 103 -20.56 -31.56 -11.28
C LEU A 103 -20.22 -32.73 -10.37
N LEU A 104 -19.48 -33.68 -10.88
CA LEU A 104 -18.99 -34.83 -10.12
C LEU A 104 -17.53 -34.65 -9.76
N PRO A 105 -17.07 -35.12 -8.56
CA PRO A 105 -15.67 -35.10 -8.21
C PRO A 105 -14.79 -35.75 -9.28
N GLU A 106 -13.59 -35.24 -9.42
CA GLU A 106 -12.59 -35.81 -10.34
C GLU A 106 -12.21 -37.20 -9.90
N VAL A 107 -12.35 -38.18 -10.79
CA VAL A 107 -11.77 -39.51 -10.63
C VAL A 107 -10.32 -39.41 -11.03
N LEU A 108 -9.43 -39.40 -10.07
CA LEU A 108 -7.99 -39.40 -10.33
C LEU A 108 -7.52 -40.78 -10.75
N ASN A 109 -7.01 -40.90 -11.96
CA ASN A 109 -6.31 -42.09 -12.40
C ASN A 109 -4.90 -42.06 -11.81
N LEU A 110 -4.66 -42.89 -10.81
CA LEU A 110 -3.32 -43.25 -10.40
C LEU A 110 -2.82 -44.22 -11.47
N LYS A 111 -2.05 -43.76 -12.46
CA LYS A 111 -1.21 -44.69 -13.24
C LYS A 111 -0.40 -45.43 -12.17
N GLU A 112 -0.45 -46.75 -12.21
CA GLU A 112 0.36 -47.61 -11.33
C GLU A 112 1.84 -47.32 -11.65
N VAL A 113 2.37 -46.30 -11.04
CA VAL A 113 3.80 -46.00 -11.01
C VAL A 113 4.33 -47.00 -10.00
N VAL A 114 4.87 -48.10 -10.47
CA VAL A 114 5.66 -49.01 -9.62
C VAL A 114 6.87 -48.21 -9.13
N VAL A 115 6.69 -47.53 -8.02
CA VAL A 115 7.75 -46.77 -7.38
C VAL A 115 8.67 -47.79 -6.75
N LYS A 116 9.74 -48.14 -7.43
CA LYS A 116 10.86 -48.80 -6.81
C LYS A 116 11.39 -47.87 -5.74
N ALA A 117 11.76 -48.37 -4.59
CA ALA A 117 12.16 -47.59 -3.41
C ALA A 117 13.30 -46.57 -3.64
N ALA A 118 13.82 -46.42 -4.86
CA ALA A 118 14.87 -45.52 -5.30
C ALA A 118 14.40 -44.44 -6.26
N ASP A 119 13.12 -44.41 -6.70
CA ASP A 119 12.63 -43.47 -7.70
C ASP A 119 12.05 -42.20 -7.03
N GLU A 120 12.39 -41.06 -7.61
CA GLU A 120 11.86 -39.77 -7.16
C GLU A 120 10.38 -39.65 -7.54
N ASP A 121 9.54 -39.04 -6.65
CA ASP A 121 8.13 -38.78 -6.91
C ASP A 121 7.94 -38.07 -8.27
N PRO A 122 7.05 -38.57 -9.19
CA PRO A 122 6.81 -37.97 -10.49
C PRO A 122 6.47 -36.48 -10.47
N ALA A 123 5.90 -35.99 -9.37
CA ALA A 123 5.65 -34.55 -9.14
C ALA A 123 6.89 -33.69 -9.36
N TYR A 124 8.08 -34.17 -9.00
CA TYR A 124 9.30 -33.39 -9.17
C TYR A 124 9.71 -33.19 -10.62
N ALA A 125 9.53 -34.22 -11.48
CA ALA A 125 9.79 -34.10 -12.92
C ALA A 125 8.82 -33.08 -13.56
N ILE A 126 7.53 -33.18 -13.25
CA ILE A 126 6.48 -32.27 -13.74
C ILE A 126 6.77 -30.84 -13.26
N MET A 127 7.04 -30.64 -11.98
CA MET A 127 7.31 -29.30 -11.45
C MET A 127 8.61 -28.69 -11.97
N ARG A 128 9.66 -29.48 -12.20
CA ARG A 128 10.88 -28.98 -12.85
C ARG A 128 10.61 -28.49 -14.28
N ASN A 129 9.78 -29.17 -15.03
CA ASN A 129 9.40 -28.76 -16.39
C ASN A 129 8.55 -27.47 -16.33
N ALA A 130 7.56 -27.40 -15.43
CA ALA A 130 6.74 -26.21 -15.21
C ALA A 130 7.61 -25.00 -14.77
N ILE A 131 8.55 -25.19 -13.83
CA ILE A 131 9.50 -24.15 -13.39
C ILE A 131 10.39 -23.70 -14.55
N ARG A 132 10.87 -24.64 -15.38
CA ARG A 132 11.72 -24.35 -16.55
C ARG A 132 11.01 -23.50 -17.58
N LEU A 133 9.71 -23.80 -17.85
CA LEU A 133 8.91 -23.06 -18.82
C LEU A 133 8.19 -21.84 -18.25
N ARG A 134 8.23 -21.66 -16.94
CA ARG A 134 7.55 -20.58 -16.21
C ARG A 134 7.71 -19.20 -16.85
N LYS A 135 8.93 -18.82 -17.20
CA LYS A 135 9.22 -17.52 -17.80
C LYS A 135 8.50 -17.34 -19.14
N TYR A 136 8.42 -18.39 -19.94
CA TYR A 136 7.75 -18.32 -21.24
C TYR A 136 6.24 -18.20 -21.08
N HIS A 137 5.63 -18.94 -20.15
CA HIS A 137 4.19 -18.85 -19.87
C HIS A 137 3.80 -17.50 -19.24
N ARG A 138 4.66 -16.94 -18.37
CA ARG A 138 4.47 -15.60 -17.85
C ARG A 138 4.52 -14.54 -18.95
N ASP A 139 5.43 -14.71 -19.88
CA ASP A 139 5.76 -13.76 -20.93
C ASP A 139 5.08 -14.13 -22.29
N GLU A 140 4.04 -14.96 -22.28
CA GLU A 140 3.42 -15.43 -23.52
C GLU A 140 2.58 -14.38 -24.26
N VAL A 141 2.26 -13.26 -23.63
CA VAL A 141 1.58 -12.12 -24.25
C VAL A 141 2.40 -10.84 -24.15
N ASN A 142 2.42 -10.04 -25.21
CA ASN A 142 3.04 -8.72 -25.21
C ASN A 142 2.12 -7.66 -24.62
N ALA A 143 0.83 -7.75 -24.92
CA ALA A 143 -0.21 -6.91 -24.38
C ALA A 143 -1.54 -7.68 -24.35
N TRP A 144 -2.41 -7.31 -23.43
CA TRP A 144 -3.76 -7.80 -23.37
C TRP A 144 -4.70 -6.78 -22.76
N SER A 145 -5.98 -6.90 -23.07
CA SER A 145 -7.05 -6.21 -22.38
C SER A 145 -8.18 -7.15 -22.04
N ALA A 146 -8.88 -6.88 -20.96
CA ALA A 146 -10.06 -7.63 -20.54
C ALA A 146 -11.05 -6.73 -19.80
N ARG A 147 -12.32 -7.08 -19.86
CA ARG A 147 -13.33 -6.56 -18.96
C ARG A 147 -13.34 -7.42 -17.71
N VAL A 148 -13.25 -6.79 -16.55
CA VAL A 148 -13.15 -7.49 -15.27
C VAL A 148 -14.30 -7.04 -14.37
N TYR A 149 -15.10 -8.00 -13.93
CA TYR A 149 -16.06 -7.81 -12.85
C TYR A 149 -15.44 -8.26 -11.54
N MET A 150 -15.53 -7.39 -10.55
CA MET A 150 -15.02 -7.63 -9.22
C MET A 150 -16.14 -7.59 -8.21
N LYS A 151 -16.18 -8.55 -7.29
CA LYS A 151 -17.08 -8.56 -6.14
C LYS A 151 -16.29 -8.86 -4.87
N GLY A 152 -16.47 -8.05 -3.84
CA GLY A 152 -15.81 -8.20 -2.55
C GLY A 152 -16.81 -8.17 -1.40
N VAL A 153 -16.69 -9.14 -0.50
CA VAL A 153 -17.50 -9.25 0.71
C VAL A 153 -16.59 -9.44 1.90
N ALA A 154 -16.79 -8.64 2.96
CA ALA A 154 -16.18 -8.89 4.25
C ALA A 154 -17.29 -8.94 5.33
N ARG A 155 -17.17 -9.91 6.22
CA ARG A 155 -18.11 -10.18 7.31
C ARG A 155 -17.38 -10.12 8.64
N MET A 156 -18.11 -9.70 9.65
CA MET A 156 -17.66 -9.76 11.03
C MET A 156 -18.53 -10.75 11.79
N ASP A 157 -17.91 -11.82 12.28
CA ASP A 157 -18.61 -12.87 13.04
C ASP A 157 -18.64 -12.55 14.54
N LYS A 158 -17.60 -11.83 15.00
CA LYS A 158 -17.47 -11.45 16.41
C LYS A 158 -16.84 -10.06 16.53
N VAL A 159 -17.48 -9.21 17.33
CA VAL A 159 -17.02 -7.86 17.66
C VAL A 159 -16.86 -7.76 19.17
N PRO A 160 -15.67 -7.41 19.70
CA PRO A 160 -15.48 -7.23 21.13
C PRO A 160 -16.13 -5.92 21.60
N GLY A 161 -16.73 -5.92 22.78
CA GLY A 161 -17.32 -4.70 23.34
C GLY A 161 -16.29 -3.62 23.70
N LYS A 162 -15.02 -4.01 23.94
CA LYS A 162 -13.90 -3.09 24.21
C LYS A 162 -12.61 -3.66 23.62
N VAL A 163 -11.74 -2.77 23.11
CA VAL A 163 -10.37 -3.08 22.66
C VAL A 163 -9.42 -2.15 23.39
N LEU A 164 -8.43 -2.71 24.08
CA LEU A 164 -7.46 -1.95 24.90
C LEU A 164 -8.11 -0.89 25.79
N GLY A 165 -9.26 -1.25 26.40
CA GLY A 165 -10.03 -0.36 27.28
C GLY A 165 -10.94 0.66 26.56
N VAL A 166 -10.89 0.75 25.23
CA VAL A 166 -11.73 1.63 24.41
C VAL A 166 -12.98 0.85 23.96
N ARG A 167 -14.16 1.43 24.16
CA ARG A 167 -15.43 0.85 23.69
C ARG A 167 -15.46 0.84 22.16
N VAL A 168 -15.77 -0.32 21.58
CA VAL A 168 -16.04 -0.43 20.14
C VAL A 168 -17.47 0.05 19.89
N VAL A 169 -17.62 1.04 19.04
CA VAL A 169 -18.92 1.63 18.66
C VAL A 169 -19.03 1.58 17.15
N ASP A 170 -20.24 1.35 16.63
CA ASP A 170 -20.56 1.37 15.19
C ASP A 170 -19.98 0.20 14.35
N VAL A 171 -19.65 -0.92 14.96
CA VAL A 171 -19.30 -2.15 14.23
C VAL A 171 -20.25 -3.25 14.68
N ASP A 172 -21.12 -3.68 13.77
CA ASP A 172 -22.04 -4.78 13.99
C ASP A 172 -21.48 -6.09 13.40
N THR A 173 -22.07 -7.22 13.83
CA THR A 173 -21.86 -8.52 13.17
C THR A 173 -22.62 -8.58 11.84
N GLY A 174 -22.22 -9.48 10.94
CA GLY A 174 -22.77 -9.61 9.60
C GLY A 174 -21.89 -8.97 8.51
N ILE A 175 -22.46 -8.63 7.37
CA ILE A 175 -21.72 -8.02 6.26
C ILE A 175 -21.30 -6.59 6.64
N VAL A 176 -20.00 -6.35 6.79
CA VAL A 176 -19.43 -5.02 7.08
C VAL A 176 -18.99 -4.30 5.82
N TYR A 177 -18.69 -5.04 4.77
CA TYR A 177 -18.29 -4.50 3.47
C TYR A 177 -18.83 -5.40 2.36
N LEU A 178 -19.53 -4.79 1.40
CA LEU A 178 -19.96 -5.43 0.15
C LEU A 178 -19.75 -4.42 -0.96
N SER A 179 -19.01 -4.81 -1.98
CA SER A 179 -18.79 -3.96 -3.15
C SER A 179 -18.71 -4.74 -4.43
N GLU A 180 -19.08 -4.07 -5.51
CA GLU A 180 -18.99 -4.54 -6.87
C GLU A 180 -18.35 -3.47 -7.75
N SER A 181 -17.56 -3.88 -8.74
CA SER A 181 -17.04 -2.98 -9.76
C SER A 181 -16.88 -3.69 -11.11
N VAL A 182 -16.97 -2.91 -12.18
CA VAL A 182 -16.64 -3.35 -13.53
C VAL A 182 -15.59 -2.40 -14.07
N SER A 183 -14.49 -2.97 -14.54
CA SER A 183 -13.38 -2.21 -15.12
C SER A 183 -12.89 -2.81 -16.44
N GLU A 184 -12.27 -1.98 -17.23
CA GLU A 184 -11.41 -2.39 -18.34
C GLU A 184 -9.98 -2.38 -17.85
N LEU A 185 -9.35 -3.55 -17.89
CA LEU A 185 -7.97 -3.76 -17.46
C LEU A 185 -7.09 -3.97 -18.69
N HIS A 186 -6.02 -3.23 -18.79
CA HIS A 186 -5.03 -3.31 -19.86
C HIS A 186 -3.66 -3.61 -19.27
N PHE A 187 -2.93 -4.47 -19.94
CA PHE A 187 -1.55 -4.82 -19.61
C PHE A 187 -0.66 -4.72 -20.84
N LYS A 188 0.56 -4.23 -20.66
CA LYS A 188 1.62 -4.22 -21.66
C LYS A 188 2.98 -4.50 -21.01
N LYS A 189 3.76 -5.40 -21.58
CA LYS A 189 5.12 -5.68 -21.13
C LYS A 189 5.98 -4.41 -21.01
N PRO A 190 6.92 -4.41 -20.05
CA PRO A 190 7.23 -5.50 -19.11
C PRO A 190 6.29 -5.58 -17.91
N ASN A 191 5.62 -4.49 -17.50
CA ASN A 191 4.76 -4.43 -16.30
C ASN A 191 3.88 -3.17 -16.26
N LYS A 192 3.50 -2.65 -17.43
CA LYS A 192 2.58 -1.51 -17.50
C LYS A 192 1.15 -2.02 -17.36
N VAL A 193 0.43 -1.47 -16.40
CA VAL A 193 -0.98 -1.76 -16.13
C VAL A 193 -1.76 -0.46 -16.22
N SER A 194 -2.95 -0.50 -16.81
CA SER A 194 -3.92 0.60 -16.81
C SER A 194 -5.31 0.04 -16.56
N GLU A 195 -6.01 0.59 -15.59
CA GLU A 195 -7.37 0.18 -15.23
C GLU A 195 -8.32 1.38 -15.35
N ARG A 196 -9.44 1.19 -16.03
CA ARG A 196 -10.54 2.15 -16.12
C ARG A 196 -11.78 1.57 -15.46
N VAL A 197 -12.15 2.10 -14.30
CA VAL A 197 -13.35 1.68 -13.57
C VAL A 197 -14.57 2.36 -14.19
N ILE A 198 -15.43 1.56 -14.82
CA ILE A 198 -16.64 2.00 -15.52
C ILE A 198 -17.81 2.16 -14.57
N SER A 199 -17.94 1.20 -13.64
CA SER A 199 -19.00 1.21 -12.63
C SER A 199 -18.50 0.65 -11.31
N SER A 200 -18.99 1.21 -10.21
CA SER A 200 -18.63 0.80 -8.85
C SER A 200 -19.83 1.00 -7.92
N LYS A 201 -20.13 0.00 -7.10
CA LYS A 201 -21.17 0.07 -6.07
C LYS A 201 -20.62 -0.43 -4.75
N VAL A 202 -20.90 0.30 -3.67
CA VAL A 202 -20.53 -0.10 -2.30
C VAL A 202 -21.77 0.00 -1.44
N SER A 203 -22.12 -1.07 -0.74
CA SER A 203 -23.30 -1.13 0.10
C SER A 203 -23.28 -0.05 1.20
N GLY A 204 -24.35 0.75 1.28
CA GLY A 204 -24.50 1.83 2.24
C GLY A 204 -23.59 3.04 1.99
N LYS A 205 -23.11 3.27 0.76
CA LYS A 205 -22.29 4.44 0.40
C LYS A 205 -22.54 4.86 -1.05
N LYS A 206 -23.46 5.77 -1.30
CA LYS A 206 -23.79 6.29 -2.64
C LYS A 206 -22.60 6.92 -3.36
N GLN A 207 -21.67 7.53 -2.63
CA GLN A 207 -20.44 8.11 -3.17
C GLN A 207 -19.21 7.24 -2.91
N GLY A 208 -19.41 5.98 -2.47
CA GLY A 208 -18.33 5.06 -2.21
C GLY A 208 -17.76 4.46 -3.49
N PHE A 209 -16.44 4.32 -3.53
CA PHE A 209 -15.76 3.54 -4.57
C PHE A 209 -15.25 2.25 -3.97
N SER A 210 -15.40 1.15 -4.74
CA SER A 210 -14.85 -0.15 -4.34
C SER A 210 -13.35 -0.04 -4.06
N PHE A 211 -12.90 -0.69 -3.00
CA PHE A 211 -11.46 -0.89 -2.75
C PHE A 211 -10.90 -2.06 -3.56
N ASN A 212 -11.74 -2.92 -4.12
CA ASN A 212 -11.32 -4.04 -4.94
C ASN A 212 -10.97 -3.53 -6.35
N GLN A 213 -9.68 -3.50 -6.65
CA GLN A 213 -9.15 -3.10 -7.94
C GLN A 213 -8.73 -4.35 -8.69
N ALA A 214 -9.11 -4.45 -9.96
CA ALA A 214 -8.75 -5.60 -10.79
C ALA A 214 -7.23 -5.70 -11.00
N SER A 215 -6.54 -4.56 -11.04
CA SER A 215 -5.09 -4.46 -11.15
C SER A 215 -4.35 -5.02 -9.92
N GLU A 216 -4.88 -4.83 -8.71
CA GLU A 216 -4.28 -5.37 -7.47
C GLU A 216 -4.51 -6.87 -7.31
N MET A 217 -5.63 -7.39 -7.82
CA MET A 217 -5.93 -8.83 -7.79
C MET A 217 -5.23 -9.63 -8.88
N ASN A 218 -4.59 -8.98 -9.85
CA ASN A 218 -3.90 -9.64 -10.95
C ASN A 218 -2.56 -10.23 -10.50
N ILE A 219 -2.60 -11.27 -9.67
CA ILE A 219 -1.40 -12.01 -9.23
C ILE A 219 -1.13 -13.20 -10.16
N SER A 220 0.15 -13.50 -10.39
CA SER A 220 0.57 -14.62 -11.25
C SER A 220 1.50 -15.57 -10.50
N PHE A 221 1.11 -16.84 -10.38
CA PHE A 221 1.99 -17.87 -9.83
C PHE A 221 3.18 -18.20 -10.75
N TYR A 222 3.23 -17.65 -11.95
CA TYR A 222 4.45 -17.67 -12.76
C TYR A 222 5.53 -16.69 -12.28
N ASP A 223 5.25 -15.78 -11.36
CA ASP A 223 6.26 -14.94 -10.73
C ASP A 223 7.03 -15.69 -9.64
N ASN A 224 8.27 -15.30 -9.35
CA ASN A 224 9.04 -15.92 -8.27
C ASN A 224 8.47 -15.58 -6.88
N LEU A 225 8.02 -14.35 -6.73
CA LEU A 225 7.49 -13.79 -5.50
C LEU A 225 6.16 -13.09 -5.78
N LEU A 226 5.13 -13.51 -5.06
CA LEU A 226 3.84 -12.84 -5.08
C LEU A 226 3.85 -11.78 -3.98
N ARG A 227 3.63 -10.53 -4.36
CA ARG A 227 3.50 -9.42 -3.42
C ARG A 227 2.03 -9.04 -3.32
N VAL A 228 1.52 -9.02 -2.11
CA VAL A 228 0.17 -8.53 -1.81
C VAL A 228 0.36 -7.39 -0.82
N GLU A 229 0.03 -6.18 -1.27
CA GLU A 229 0.21 -4.96 -0.49
C GLU A 229 -0.54 -5.06 0.85
N GLY A 230 0.09 -4.63 1.92
CA GLY A 230 -0.48 -4.70 3.27
C GLY A 230 -0.45 -6.08 3.95
N LEU A 231 -0.02 -7.16 3.27
CA LEU A 231 0.09 -8.49 3.88
C LEU A 231 1.51 -8.86 4.30
N SER A 232 2.50 -8.57 3.48
CA SER A 232 3.90 -8.83 3.77
C SER A 232 4.81 -8.05 2.83
N GLU A 233 5.78 -7.35 3.38
CA GLU A 233 6.80 -6.65 2.61
C GLU A 233 7.77 -7.60 1.89
N ARG A 234 7.98 -8.79 2.44
CA ARG A 234 8.86 -9.82 1.85
C ARG A 234 8.26 -10.51 0.64
N GLY A 235 6.92 -10.52 0.51
CA GLY A 235 6.19 -11.32 -0.48
C GLY A 235 6.24 -12.83 -0.16
N PHE A 236 5.58 -13.63 -1.01
CA PHE A 236 5.39 -15.07 -0.82
C PHE A 236 6.00 -15.83 -2.00
N VAL A 237 6.75 -16.89 -1.72
CA VAL A 237 7.42 -17.69 -2.76
C VAL A 237 6.40 -18.52 -3.52
N SER A 238 6.40 -18.39 -4.86
CA SER A 238 5.53 -19.21 -5.72
C SER A 238 5.98 -20.69 -5.72
N PRO A 239 5.06 -21.65 -5.82
CA PRO A 239 5.40 -23.06 -6.07
C PRO A 239 6.15 -23.27 -7.40
N LEU A 240 6.07 -22.33 -8.32
CA LEU A 240 6.81 -22.33 -9.60
C LEU A 240 8.05 -21.43 -9.58
N ALA A 241 8.43 -20.86 -8.43
CA ALA A 241 9.66 -20.05 -8.33
C ALA A 241 10.91 -20.85 -8.74
N ASN A 242 11.94 -20.16 -9.27
CA ASN A 242 13.21 -20.81 -9.66
C ASN A 242 13.83 -21.63 -8.52
N ASN A 243 13.62 -21.22 -7.28
CA ASN A 243 14.11 -21.85 -6.06
C ASN A 243 13.01 -22.62 -5.29
N ALA A 244 11.86 -22.92 -5.94
CA ALA A 244 10.73 -23.59 -5.31
C ALA A 244 11.10 -24.89 -4.61
N LEU A 245 11.99 -25.70 -5.19
CA LEU A 245 12.45 -26.98 -4.61
C LEU A 245 13.16 -26.83 -3.25
N PHE A 246 13.66 -25.64 -2.93
CA PHE A 246 14.25 -25.33 -1.62
C PHE A 246 13.16 -25.07 -0.57
N PHE A 247 12.01 -24.58 -0.97
CA PHE A 247 10.92 -24.19 -0.09
C PHE A 247 9.82 -25.22 0.01
N TYR A 248 9.63 -26.07 -1.04
CA TYR A 248 8.52 -26.99 -1.16
C TYR A 248 8.95 -28.44 -1.31
N ARG A 249 8.08 -29.35 -0.86
CA ARG A 249 7.99 -30.73 -1.30
C ARG A 249 6.76 -30.85 -2.16
N PHE A 250 6.82 -31.74 -3.15
CA PHE A 250 5.74 -32.00 -4.09
C PHE A 250 5.35 -33.48 -4.02
N GLU A 251 4.05 -33.75 -3.99
CA GLU A 251 3.50 -35.12 -4.02
C GLU A 251 2.55 -35.24 -5.21
N TYR A 252 2.74 -36.24 -6.00
CA TYR A 252 1.86 -36.57 -7.13
C TYR A 252 0.55 -37.17 -6.63
N GLN A 253 -0.60 -36.61 -7.07
CA GLN A 253 -1.93 -37.06 -6.65
C GLN A 253 -2.71 -37.79 -7.77
N GLY A 254 -2.16 -37.89 -8.99
CA GLY A 254 -2.80 -38.50 -10.14
C GLY A 254 -3.11 -37.53 -11.27
N THR A 255 -3.73 -38.08 -12.33
CA THR A 255 -4.17 -37.32 -13.51
C THR A 255 -5.65 -37.49 -13.75
N PHE A 256 -6.19 -36.54 -14.52
CA PHE A 256 -7.50 -36.63 -15.15
C PHE A 256 -7.44 -36.04 -16.57
N GLU A 257 -8.43 -36.37 -17.39
CA GLU A 257 -8.55 -35.87 -18.76
C GLU A 257 -9.60 -34.77 -18.83
N GLU A 258 -9.23 -33.61 -19.41
CA GLU A 258 -10.15 -32.51 -19.68
C GLU A 258 -9.92 -31.95 -21.09
N ASN A 259 -10.96 -31.94 -21.94
CA ASN A 259 -10.90 -31.46 -23.32
C ASN A 259 -9.74 -32.07 -24.17
N GLY A 260 -9.47 -33.38 -24.01
CA GLY A 260 -8.37 -34.06 -24.67
C GLY A 260 -6.98 -33.71 -24.19
N ARG A 261 -6.87 -33.12 -22.98
CA ARG A 261 -5.60 -32.81 -22.32
C ARG A 261 -5.50 -33.53 -21.00
N THR A 262 -4.35 -34.09 -20.73
CA THR A 262 -4.04 -34.71 -19.44
C THR A 262 -3.62 -33.62 -18.44
N ILE A 263 -4.27 -33.58 -17.28
CA ILE A 263 -4.00 -32.63 -16.22
C ILE A 263 -3.41 -33.37 -15.03
N ASN A 264 -2.22 -32.96 -14.60
CA ASN A 264 -1.52 -33.53 -13.45
C ASN A 264 -1.88 -32.74 -12.19
N LYS A 265 -2.40 -33.42 -11.16
CA LYS A 265 -2.67 -32.85 -9.86
C LYS A 265 -1.48 -33.06 -8.93
N ILE A 266 -0.96 -31.96 -8.39
CA ILE A 266 0.25 -31.97 -7.55
C ILE A 266 -0.06 -31.27 -6.25
N LYS A 267 0.20 -31.94 -5.13
CA LYS A 267 0.11 -31.36 -3.79
C LYS A 267 1.38 -30.58 -3.47
N VAL A 268 1.21 -29.37 -3.00
CA VAL A 268 2.26 -28.42 -2.63
C VAL A 268 2.38 -28.40 -1.12
N ILE A 269 3.53 -28.75 -0.60
CA ILE A 269 3.77 -28.91 0.84
C ILE A 269 4.98 -28.07 1.24
N PRO A 270 4.84 -27.13 2.18
CA PRO A 270 5.97 -26.38 2.73
C PRO A 270 7.03 -27.30 3.36
N ARG A 271 8.31 -27.11 3.02
CA ARG A 271 9.42 -27.77 3.74
C ARG A 271 9.54 -27.26 5.16
N ARG A 272 9.26 -25.96 5.35
CA ARG A 272 9.25 -25.29 6.65
C ARG A 272 7.98 -24.45 6.74
N LYS A 273 7.18 -24.72 7.77
CA LYS A 273 5.85 -24.11 7.96
C LYS A 273 5.87 -22.58 8.14
N ASN A 274 7.02 -22.02 8.56
CA ASN A 274 7.13 -20.58 8.86
C ASN A 274 7.87 -19.79 7.77
N ASP A 275 8.19 -20.42 6.65
CA ASP A 275 8.62 -19.69 5.46
C ASP A 275 7.40 -19.01 4.82
N PRO A 276 7.58 -17.91 4.06
CA PRO A 276 6.49 -17.22 3.37
C PRO A 276 6.07 -18.02 2.12
N VAL A 277 5.33 -19.09 2.34
CA VAL A 277 5.04 -20.13 1.34
C VAL A 277 3.59 -20.58 1.38
N PHE A 278 3.11 -21.06 0.24
CA PHE A 278 1.78 -21.61 0.06
C PHE A 278 1.72 -23.10 0.39
N GLN A 279 0.53 -23.61 0.68
CA GLN A 279 0.21 -25.03 0.73
C GLN A 279 -1.10 -25.30 -0.02
N GLY A 280 -1.30 -26.50 -0.55
CA GLY A 280 -2.53 -26.85 -1.27
C GLY A 280 -2.26 -27.68 -2.50
N SER A 281 -2.95 -27.40 -3.60
CA SER A 281 -2.80 -28.14 -4.87
C SER A 281 -2.58 -27.19 -6.05
N ILE A 282 -1.74 -27.62 -6.98
CA ILE A 282 -1.54 -26.99 -8.28
C ILE A 282 -1.80 -28.05 -9.38
N TYR A 283 -2.46 -27.61 -10.44
CA TYR A 283 -2.84 -28.46 -11.56
C TYR A 283 -2.05 -28.02 -12.78
N ILE A 284 -1.30 -28.97 -13.37
CA ILE A 284 -0.38 -28.71 -14.48
C ILE A 284 -0.79 -29.52 -15.71
N VAL A 285 -0.97 -28.84 -16.84
CA VAL A 285 -1.27 -29.47 -18.13
C VAL A 285 -0.05 -30.26 -18.61
N ASP A 286 -0.24 -31.53 -18.93
CA ASP A 286 0.84 -32.38 -19.43
C ASP A 286 1.36 -31.88 -20.80
N GLY A 287 2.62 -32.11 -21.07
CA GLY A 287 3.31 -31.67 -22.30
C GLY A 287 3.59 -30.18 -22.39
N SER A 288 2.60 -29.32 -22.13
CA SER A 288 2.78 -27.87 -22.13
C SER A 288 3.30 -27.30 -20.81
N TRP A 289 3.17 -28.03 -19.73
CA TRP A 289 3.64 -27.73 -18.36
C TRP A 289 3.15 -26.39 -17.82
N ARG A 290 1.99 -25.92 -18.32
CA ARG A 290 1.35 -24.67 -17.86
C ARG A 290 0.39 -24.93 -16.72
N ILE A 291 0.08 -23.87 -15.97
CA ILE A 291 -0.96 -23.93 -14.94
C ILE A 291 -2.32 -24.10 -15.61
N HIS A 292 -3.08 -25.12 -15.20
CA HIS A 292 -4.50 -25.28 -15.49
C HIS A 292 -5.35 -24.54 -14.45
N SER A 293 -5.09 -24.82 -13.18
CA SER A 293 -5.75 -24.16 -12.05
C SER A 293 -4.90 -24.24 -10.78
N THR A 294 -5.26 -23.44 -9.78
CA THR A 294 -4.61 -23.45 -8.47
C THR A 294 -5.63 -23.47 -7.35
N ASP A 295 -5.31 -24.13 -6.26
CA ASP A 295 -6.00 -24.04 -4.97
C ASP A 295 -4.94 -24.00 -3.87
N LEU A 296 -4.45 -22.81 -3.58
CA LEU A 296 -3.29 -22.57 -2.75
C LEU A 296 -3.64 -21.67 -1.57
N THR A 297 -3.14 -21.98 -0.39
CA THR A 297 -3.45 -21.31 0.86
C THR A 297 -2.19 -20.83 1.54
N LEU A 298 -2.16 -19.57 1.94
CA LEU A 298 -1.25 -19.00 2.94
C LEU A 298 -1.89 -19.16 4.32
N THR A 299 -1.13 -19.62 5.30
CA THR A 299 -1.58 -19.67 6.69
C THR A 299 -0.87 -18.60 7.52
N LYS A 300 -1.37 -18.32 8.71
CA LYS A 300 -0.73 -17.38 9.67
C LYS A 300 0.75 -17.65 9.93
N ASN A 301 1.21 -18.88 9.68
CA ASN A 301 2.61 -19.25 9.85
C ASN A 301 3.52 -18.68 8.75
N ALA A 302 2.94 -18.24 7.63
CA ALA A 302 3.68 -17.60 6.53
C ALA A 302 4.08 -16.12 6.81
N GLY A 303 3.85 -15.63 8.03
CA GLY A 303 4.21 -14.26 8.43
C GLY A 303 3.14 -13.23 8.09
N ILE A 304 1.87 -13.64 8.02
CA ILE A 304 0.72 -12.74 7.89
C ILE A 304 0.13 -12.49 9.28
N ASP A 305 0.19 -11.23 9.75
CA ASP A 305 -0.35 -10.87 11.05
C ASP A 305 -1.87 -10.59 10.96
N PHE A 306 -2.60 -10.99 12.02
CA PHE A 306 -4.06 -10.85 12.15
C PHE A 306 -4.91 -11.61 11.11
N VAL A 307 -4.29 -12.32 10.16
CA VAL A 307 -4.98 -13.16 9.17
C VAL A 307 -4.70 -14.63 9.50
N ASP A 308 -5.74 -15.44 9.63
CA ASP A 308 -5.61 -16.87 9.94
C ASP A 308 -5.22 -17.66 8.69
N PHE A 309 -5.87 -17.36 7.56
CA PHE A 309 -5.47 -17.86 6.25
C PHE A 309 -5.96 -16.97 5.09
N ILE A 310 -5.29 -17.10 3.95
CA ILE A 310 -5.72 -16.59 2.65
C ILE A 310 -5.64 -17.73 1.65
N ARG A 311 -6.76 -18.10 1.04
CA ARG A 311 -6.86 -19.12 0.00
C ARG A 311 -7.03 -18.44 -1.36
N VAL A 312 -6.21 -18.82 -2.32
CA VAL A 312 -6.19 -18.31 -3.67
C VAL A 312 -6.54 -19.42 -4.64
N ARG A 313 -7.66 -19.26 -5.33
CA ARG A 313 -8.08 -20.14 -6.43
C ARG A 313 -8.04 -19.37 -7.74
N GLN A 314 -7.41 -19.96 -8.74
CA GLN A 314 -7.38 -19.42 -10.10
C GLN A 314 -7.74 -20.52 -11.07
N VAL A 315 -8.53 -20.18 -12.08
CA VAL A 315 -8.87 -21.06 -13.20
C VAL A 315 -8.42 -20.38 -14.49
N TYR A 316 -7.68 -21.12 -15.30
CA TYR A 316 -7.17 -20.66 -16.58
C TYR A 316 -7.93 -21.35 -17.71
N ALA A 317 -8.11 -20.64 -18.83
CA ALA A 317 -8.67 -21.19 -20.05
C ALA A 317 -7.91 -20.67 -21.28
N PRO A 318 -7.92 -21.41 -22.39
CA PRO A 318 -7.36 -20.92 -23.66
C PRO A 318 -8.25 -19.79 -24.20
N VAL A 319 -7.71 -18.59 -24.31
CA VAL A 319 -8.38 -17.44 -24.97
C VAL A 319 -8.01 -17.32 -26.45
N GLN A 320 -6.90 -17.93 -26.84
CA GLN A 320 -6.48 -18.23 -28.21
C GLN A 320 -5.79 -19.59 -28.22
N GLU A 321 -5.50 -20.15 -29.41
CA GLU A 321 -5.01 -21.51 -29.57
C GLU A 321 -3.86 -21.91 -28.63
N HIS A 322 -2.92 -20.98 -28.39
CA HIS A 322 -1.74 -21.23 -27.54
C HIS A 322 -1.61 -20.31 -26.32
N VAL A 323 -2.56 -19.39 -26.11
CA VAL A 323 -2.52 -18.42 -25.03
C VAL A 323 -3.58 -18.73 -23.99
N TRP A 324 -3.13 -18.95 -22.75
CA TRP A 324 -4.01 -19.20 -21.61
C TRP A 324 -4.02 -18.03 -20.67
N MET A 325 -5.23 -17.58 -20.31
CA MET A 325 -5.42 -16.46 -19.37
C MET A 325 -6.31 -16.88 -18.20
N PRO A 326 -6.21 -16.23 -17.05
CA PRO A 326 -7.12 -16.48 -15.94
C PRO A 326 -8.53 -16.02 -16.33
N VAL A 327 -9.52 -16.90 -16.21
CA VAL A 327 -10.94 -16.55 -16.45
C VAL A 327 -11.67 -16.24 -15.15
N SER A 328 -11.19 -16.79 -14.03
CA SER A 328 -11.65 -16.40 -12.70
C SER A 328 -10.51 -16.47 -11.67
N GLN A 329 -10.55 -15.55 -10.71
CA GLN A 329 -9.68 -15.54 -9.55
C GLN A 329 -10.52 -15.31 -8.31
N ARG A 330 -10.22 -16.06 -7.24
CA ARG A 330 -10.90 -15.90 -5.97
C ARG A 330 -9.90 -15.91 -4.82
N PHE A 331 -10.07 -14.96 -3.93
CA PHE A 331 -9.38 -14.86 -2.65
C PHE A 331 -10.41 -15.06 -1.55
N THR A 332 -10.16 -16.01 -0.66
CA THR A 332 -10.98 -16.21 0.55
C THR A 332 -10.07 -16.03 1.75
N PHE A 333 -10.50 -15.31 2.75
CA PHE A 333 -9.68 -15.04 3.93
C PHE A 333 -10.50 -15.17 5.21
N GLU A 334 -9.83 -15.57 6.28
CA GLU A 334 -10.31 -15.41 7.65
C GLU A 334 -9.27 -14.64 8.45
N ALA A 335 -9.74 -13.82 9.37
CA ALA A 335 -8.90 -12.97 10.20
C ALA A 335 -9.42 -12.94 11.63
N SER A 336 -8.48 -12.99 12.57
CA SER A 336 -8.80 -12.91 14.00
C SER A 336 -7.72 -12.14 14.74
N GLY A 337 -8.12 -11.28 15.67
CA GLY A 337 -7.20 -10.51 16.50
C GLY A 337 -7.90 -9.51 17.39
N LEU A 338 -7.32 -9.23 18.54
CA LEU A 338 -7.84 -8.25 19.52
C LEU A 338 -9.31 -8.49 19.91
N GLY A 339 -9.80 -9.76 19.81
CA GLY A 339 -11.18 -10.14 20.11
C GLY A 339 -12.15 -10.04 18.93
N PHE A 340 -11.73 -9.49 17.79
CA PHE A 340 -12.45 -9.55 16.52
C PHE A 340 -12.27 -10.90 15.85
N LYS A 341 -13.29 -11.37 15.17
CA LYS A 341 -13.22 -12.49 14.24
C LYS A 341 -14.12 -12.18 13.05
N GLY A 342 -13.62 -12.44 11.87
CA GLY A 342 -14.36 -12.25 10.63
C GLY A 342 -13.63 -12.84 9.45
N GLY A 343 -14.23 -12.73 8.29
CA GLY A 343 -13.66 -13.24 7.07
C GLY A 343 -14.35 -12.66 5.84
N GLY A 344 -14.04 -13.21 4.69
CA GLY A 344 -14.65 -12.72 3.47
C GLY A 344 -14.04 -13.33 2.24
N TYR A 345 -14.43 -12.76 1.11
CA TYR A 345 -13.88 -13.12 -0.17
C TYR A 345 -13.82 -11.93 -1.12
N ALA A 346 -12.93 -12.02 -2.10
CA ALA A 346 -12.94 -11.20 -3.28
C ALA A 346 -12.87 -12.11 -4.51
N THR A 347 -13.71 -11.87 -5.50
CA THR A 347 -13.71 -12.64 -6.75
C THR A 347 -13.60 -11.70 -7.93
N GLY A 348 -12.77 -12.06 -8.91
CA GLY A 348 -12.64 -11.41 -10.21
C GLY A 348 -13.04 -12.37 -11.31
N VAL A 349 -13.93 -11.94 -12.19
CA VAL A 349 -14.35 -12.65 -13.41
C VAL A 349 -13.89 -11.85 -14.61
N TYR A 350 -13.13 -12.50 -15.48
CA TYR A 350 -12.51 -11.88 -16.64
C TYR A 350 -13.27 -12.29 -17.91
N SER A 351 -13.53 -11.31 -18.76
CA SER A 351 -14.27 -11.50 -20.01
C SER A 351 -13.72 -10.61 -21.11
N ASN A 352 -14.13 -10.89 -22.37
CA ASN A 352 -13.79 -10.09 -23.55
C ASN A 352 -12.29 -9.86 -23.71
N TYR A 353 -11.50 -10.91 -23.53
CA TYR A 353 -10.07 -10.85 -23.75
C TYR A 353 -9.70 -10.45 -25.16
N ARG A 354 -8.78 -9.48 -25.27
CA ARG A 354 -8.05 -9.17 -26.50
C ARG A 354 -6.58 -9.33 -26.18
N VAL A 355 -5.91 -10.27 -26.83
CA VAL A 355 -4.53 -10.62 -26.54
C VAL A 355 -3.64 -10.41 -27.74
N GLN A 356 -2.42 -9.94 -27.51
CA GLN A 356 -1.34 -9.87 -28.47
C GLN A 356 -0.28 -10.89 -28.05
N PRO A 357 -0.24 -12.08 -28.69
CA PRO A 357 0.72 -13.11 -28.34
C PRO A 357 2.17 -12.63 -28.54
N ALA A 358 3.07 -13.09 -27.69
CA ALA A 358 4.50 -12.87 -27.84
C ALA A 358 5.15 -13.94 -28.71
N TYR A 359 4.50 -15.08 -28.84
CA TYR A 359 5.03 -16.25 -29.53
C TYR A 359 4.01 -16.81 -30.51
N SER A 360 4.43 -17.18 -31.72
CA SER A 360 3.63 -17.88 -32.69
C SER A 360 3.61 -19.40 -32.43
N ARG A 361 4.59 -19.94 -31.72
CA ARG A 361 4.65 -21.33 -31.27
C ARG A 361 5.04 -21.39 -29.80
N PRO A 362 4.37 -22.27 -29.00
CA PRO A 362 4.72 -22.43 -27.59
C PRO A 362 6.10 -23.08 -27.42
N PRO A 363 6.76 -22.89 -26.27
CA PRO A 363 7.98 -23.61 -25.95
C PRO A 363 7.69 -25.08 -25.69
N THR A 364 8.61 -25.97 -26.04
CA THR A 364 8.55 -27.40 -25.77
C THR A 364 9.79 -27.85 -24.98
N VAL A 365 9.61 -28.89 -24.15
CA VAL A 365 10.70 -29.55 -23.46
C VAL A 365 11.01 -30.83 -24.23
N VAL A 366 12.25 -30.97 -24.72
CA VAL A 366 12.74 -32.18 -25.30
C VAL A 366 13.53 -32.95 -24.25
N GLU A 367 13.02 -34.06 -23.81
CA GLU A 367 13.77 -34.96 -22.94
C GLU A 367 14.83 -35.68 -23.74
N PRO A 368 16.02 -35.94 -23.22
CA PRO A 368 17.01 -36.75 -23.91
C PRO A 368 16.46 -38.15 -24.09
N GLU A 369 16.55 -38.70 -25.30
CA GLU A 369 16.24 -40.09 -25.54
C GLU A 369 17.06 -40.98 -24.61
N PRO A 370 16.49 -42.02 -24.01
CA PRO A 370 17.28 -42.97 -23.23
C PRO A 370 18.32 -43.59 -24.14
N GLU A 371 19.61 -43.45 -23.81
CA GLU A 371 20.69 -44.18 -24.50
C GLU A 371 20.33 -45.69 -24.42
N VAL A 372 19.97 -46.29 -25.53
CA VAL A 372 19.86 -47.71 -25.67
C VAL A 372 21.30 -48.24 -25.52
N VAL A 373 21.66 -48.70 -24.36
CA VAL A 373 22.92 -49.44 -24.17
C VAL A 373 22.69 -50.83 -24.76
N GLU A 374 23.09 -51.00 -26.02
CA GLU A 374 23.29 -52.35 -26.56
C GLU A 374 24.37 -53.03 -25.71
N ASP A 375 24.10 -54.25 -25.29
CA ASP A 375 24.94 -55.10 -24.45
C ASP A 375 26.43 -55.02 -24.85
N ALA A 376 27.27 -54.38 -24.06
CA ALA A 376 28.70 -54.39 -24.19
C ALA A 376 29.36 -54.51 -22.77
N VAL A 377 29.89 -55.66 -22.54
CA VAL A 377 31.02 -56.03 -21.65
C VAL A 377 31.43 -55.00 -20.60
N ALA A 378 31.42 -55.45 -19.34
CA ALA A 378 31.78 -54.68 -18.14
C ALA A 378 33.14 -53.96 -18.27
N VAL A 379 33.11 -52.68 -18.49
CA VAL A 379 34.22 -51.74 -18.24
C VAL A 379 33.70 -50.73 -17.23
N GLU A 380 34.47 -50.45 -16.20
CA GLU A 380 34.22 -49.51 -15.11
C GLU A 380 33.89 -48.12 -15.67
N VAL A 381 32.57 -47.83 -15.79
CA VAL A 381 32.07 -46.57 -16.36
C VAL A 381 32.00 -45.55 -15.23
N LYS A 382 32.79 -44.49 -15.32
CA LYS A 382 32.57 -43.23 -14.59
C LYS A 382 31.10 -42.80 -14.79
N PRO A 383 30.39 -42.31 -13.73
CA PRO A 383 28.97 -41.97 -13.85
C PRO A 383 28.76 -40.98 -14.98
N ALA A 384 28.05 -41.39 -16.01
CA ALA A 384 27.68 -40.53 -17.15
C ALA A 384 27.02 -39.25 -16.67
N ARG A 385 27.51 -38.14 -17.15
CA ARG A 385 26.97 -36.81 -16.86
C ARG A 385 25.53 -36.79 -17.39
N ARG A 386 24.54 -36.90 -16.47
CA ARG A 386 23.09 -36.86 -16.83
C ARG A 386 22.87 -35.72 -17.80
N GLN A 387 22.52 -36.01 -19.02
CA GLN A 387 22.15 -34.98 -20.00
C GLN A 387 20.90 -34.27 -19.50
N ARG A 388 20.94 -32.94 -19.42
CA ARG A 388 19.81 -32.14 -18.96
C ARG A 388 18.84 -31.96 -20.13
N ALA A 389 17.56 -32.16 -19.89
CA ALA A 389 16.51 -31.87 -20.85
C ALA A 389 16.65 -30.44 -21.39
N ARG A 390 16.53 -30.29 -22.71
CA ARG A 390 16.72 -29.02 -23.41
C ARG A 390 15.37 -28.35 -23.68
N VAL A 391 15.26 -27.06 -23.41
CA VAL A 391 14.12 -26.26 -23.82
C VAL A 391 14.33 -25.78 -25.26
N VAL A 392 13.43 -26.14 -26.17
CA VAL A 392 13.31 -25.49 -27.47
C VAL A 392 12.62 -24.14 -27.23
N LYS A 393 13.32 -23.05 -27.56
CA LYS A 393 12.78 -21.69 -27.38
C LYS A 393 11.52 -21.52 -28.24
N PRO A 394 10.54 -20.74 -27.74
CA PRO A 394 9.36 -20.40 -28.52
C PRO A 394 9.76 -19.54 -29.73
N GLN A 395 8.97 -19.60 -30.78
CA GLN A 395 9.12 -18.73 -31.94
C GLN A 395 8.45 -17.39 -31.63
N GLU A 396 9.23 -16.30 -31.59
CA GLU A 396 8.71 -14.95 -31.39
C GLU A 396 7.88 -14.49 -32.60
N VAL A 397 6.82 -13.73 -32.34
CA VAL A 397 6.00 -13.10 -33.37
C VAL A 397 6.77 -11.92 -33.97
N THR A 398 6.80 -11.83 -35.31
CA THR A 398 7.47 -10.72 -35.99
C THR A 398 6.74 -9.39 -35.78
N PRO A 399 7.45 -8.23 -35.81
CA PRO A 399 6.81 -6.93 -35.61
C PRO A 399 5.68 -6.60 -36.59
N GLU A 400 5.68 -7.19 -37.80
CA GLU A 400 4.68 -7.01 -38.84
C GLU A 400 3.35 -7.71 -38.54
N GLU A 401 3.36 -8.77 -37.74
CA GLU A 401 2.16 -9.52 -37.30
C GLU A 401 1.49 -8.89 -36.09
N GLN A 402 2.04 -7.83 -35.52
CA GLN A 402 1.52 -7.18 -34.32
C GLN A 402 0.37 -6.23 -34.65
N LEU A 403 -0.86 -6.73 -34.62
CA LEU A 403 -2.05 -5.88 -34.62
C LEU A 403 -2.02 -4.95 -33.39
N ALA A 404 -1.97 -3.66 -33.66
CA ALA A 404 -1.78 -2.64 -32.62
C ALA A 404 -2.95 -2.58 -31.64
N ILE A 405 -2.78 -3.15 -30.44
CA ILE A 405 -3.48 -2.65 -29.25
C ILE A 405 -2.69 -1.41 -28.79
N HIS A 406 -2.69 -0.38 -29.62
CA HIS A 406 -1.87 0.81 -29.38
C HIS A 406 -2.74 2.06 -29.22
N ASP A 407 -3.10 2.34 -27.98
CA ASP A 407 -3.20 3.74 -27.57
C ASP A 407 -2.08 3.96 -26.52
N GLU A 408 -1.00 4.69 -26.87
CA GLU A 408 0.05 5.06 -25.92
C GLU A 408 -0.49 5.87 -24.75
N LYS A 409 -1.64 6.54 -24.96
CA LYS A 409 -2.34 7.28 -23.89
C LYS A 409 -2.90 6.36 -22.80
N LEU A 410 -3.27 5.10 -23.11
CA LEU A 410 -3.75 4.11 -22.14
C LEU A 410 -2.69 3.74 -21.10
N PHE A 411 -1.41 3.81 -21.42
CA PHE A 411 -0.30 3.45 -20.54
C PHE A 411 0.45 4.68 -20.01
N SER A 412 -0.30 5.72 -19.64
CA SER A 412 0.24 6.89 -18.96
C SER A 412 0.70 6.55 -17.53
N ARG A 413 1.19 7.54 -16.79
CA ARG A 413 1.50 7.40 -15.34
C ARG A 413 0.22 7.26 -14.48
N GLU A 414 -0.92 7.47 -15.05
CA GLU A 414 -2.23 7.25 -14.47
C GLU A 414 -2.60 5.78 -14.60
N VAL A 415 -2.39 5.02 -13.53
CA VAL A 415 -2.52 3.57 -13.53
C VAL A 415 -3.97 3.13 -13.41
N LEU A 416 -4.79 3.97 -12.74
CA LEU A 416 -6.21 3.72 -12.57
C LEU A 416 -6.99 5.02 -12.66
N VAL A 417 -8.07 4.97 -13.44
CA VAL A 417 -9.06 6.06 -13.59
C VAL A 417 -10.42 5.56 -13.18
N VAL A 418 -11.08 6.27 -12.28
CA VAL A 418 -12.48 6.03 -11.97
C VAL A 418 -13.33 7.05 -12.72
N GLU A 419 -14.26 6.58 -13.55
CA GLU A 419 -15.19 7.45 -14.28
C GLU A 419 -16.05 8.28 -13.32
N LYS A 420 -16.38 9.50 -13.72
CA LYS A 420 -17.16 10.44 -12.87
C LYS A 420 -18.51 9.90 -12.44
N GLU A 421 -19.14 9.10 -13.30
CA GLU A 421 -20.46 8.53 -13.07
C GLU A 421 -20.42 7.06 -12.63
N ALA A 422 -19.22 6.52 -12.33
CA ALA A 422 -19.05 5.12 -12.03
C ALA A 422 -19.90 4.64 -10.82
N ASN A 423 -20.14 5.51 -9.85
CA ASN A 423 -20.92 5.21 -8.64
C ASN A 423 -22.40 5.67 -8.72
N GLN A 424 -22.85 6.15 -9.89
CA GLN A 424 -24.22 6.66 -10.06
C GLN A 424 -25.16 5.67 -10.78
N ARG A 425 -24.64 4.47 -11.11
CA ARG A 425 -25.40 3.42 -11.79
C ARG A 425 -26.50 2.87 -10.88
N ASP A 426 -27.72 2.76 -11.44
CA ASP A 426 -28.91 2.29 -10.73
C ASP A 426 -28.94 0.77 -10.58
N SER A 427 -29.99 0.27 -9.89
CA SER A 427 -30.16 -1.16 -9.66
C SER A 427 -30.49 -1.94 -10.92
N ALA A 428 -31.15 -1.31 -11.90
CA ALA A 428 -31.49 -1.93 -13.18
C ALA A 428 -30.21 -2.21 -13.98
N TYR A 429 -29.31 -1.22 -14.09
CA TYR A 429 -27.99 -1.39 -14.71
C TYR A 429 -27.20 -2.55 -14.07
N TRP A 430 -27.18 -2.62 -12.72
CA TRP A 430 -26.46 -3.69 -12.02
C TRP A 430 -27.11 -5.05 -12.20
N ALA A 431 -28.44 -5.13 -12.30
CA ALA A 431 -29.15 -6.38 -12.57
C ALA A 431 -28.79 -6.93 -13.95
N GLU A 432 -28.59 -6.04 -14.94
CA GLU A 432 -28.22 -6.40 -16.30
C GLU A 432 -26.78 -6.87 -16.42
N ILE A 433 -25.82 -6.14 -15.85
CA ILE A 433 -24.39 -6.41 -16.11
C ILE A 433 -23.73 -7.36 -15.12
N ARG A 434 -24.41 -7.73 -14.03
CA ARG A 434 -23.85 -8.56 -12.95
C ARG A 434 -23.69 -10.01 -13.38
N PRO A 435 -22.43 -10.51 -13.60
CA PRO A 435 -22.22 -11.89 -13.98
C PRO A 435 -22.38 -12.86 -12.80
N VAL A 436 -22.16 -12.42 -11.57
CA VAL A 436 -22.29 -13.24 -10.35
C VAL A 436 -23.50 -12.76 -9.57
N PRO A 437 -24.62 -13.53 -9.50
CA PRO A 437 -25.83 -13.10 -8.80
C PRO A 437 -25.57 -12.81 -7.33
N LEU A 438 -26.31 -11.86 -6.75
CA LEU A 438 -26.31 -11.65 -5.31
C LEU A 438 -26.94 -12.83 -4.59
N THR A 439 -26.45 -13.15 -3.41
CA THR A 439 -27.19 -13.97 -2.46
C THR A 439 -28.33 -13.16 -1.84
N GLN A 440 -29.29 -13.85 -1.24
CA GLN A 440 -30.39 -13.16 -0.53
C GLN A 440 -29.87 -12.24 0.59
N GLU A 441 -28.83 -12.68 1.32
CA GLU A 441 -28.20 -11.87 2.37
C GLU A 441 -27.53 -10.60 1.81
N GLU A 442 -26.83 -10.71 0.68
CA GLU A 442 -26.20 -9.57 0.02
C GLU A 442 -27.22 -8.58 -0.54
N GLN A 443 -28.32 -9.08 -1.10
CA GLN A 443 -29.41 -8.23 -1.57
C GLN A 443 -30.06 -7.47 -0.41
N LEU A 444 -30.39 -8.15 0.69
CA LEU A 444 -30.92 -7.54 1.89
C LEU A 444 -29.92 -6.52 2.52
N ASP A 445 -28.63 -6.79 2.43
CA ASP A 445 -27.59 -5.87 2.91
C ASP A 445 -27.57 -4.56 2.11
N TYR A 446 -27.68 -4.63 0.78
CA TYR A 446 -27.82 -3.43 -0.06
C TYR A 446 -29.09 -2.64 0.30
N GLU A 447 -30.27 -3.30 0.32
CA GLU A 447 -31.55 -2.65 0.61
C GLU A 447 -31.55 -2.00 2.00
N ARG A 448 -31.07 -2.72 3.02
CA ARG A 448 -30.97 -2.21 4.40
C ARG A 448 -30.00 -1.04 4.50
N LYS A 449 -28.80 -1.16 3.96
CA LYS A 449 -27.76 -0.12 4.11
C LYS A 449 -28.03 1.09 3.26
N ASP A 450 -28.60 0.92 2.06
CA ASP A 450 -29.00 2.05 1.21
C ASP A 450 -30.12 2.86 1.88
N SER A 451 -31.09 2.19 2.54
CA SER A 451 -32.12 2.83 3.36
C SER A 451 -31.54 3.53 4.59
N LEU A 452 -30.58 2.89 5.27
CA LEU A 452 -29.91 3.47 6.43
C LEU A 452 -29.01 4.66 6.05
N GLU A 453 -28.45 4.71 4.83
CA GLU A 453 -27.63 5.84 4.38
C GLU A 453 -28.44 7.15 4.38
N VAL A 454 -29.68 7.12 3.90
CA VAL A 454 -30.58 8.28 3.95
C VAL A 454 -30.77 8.79 5.39
N ILE A 455 -30.97 7.88 6.32
CA ILE A 455 -31.10 8.21 7.75
C ILE A 455 -29.77 8.76 8.29
N ARG A 456 -28.65 8.12 7.96
CA ARG A 456 -27.29 8.51 8.42
C ARG A 456 -26.85 9.88 7.89
N GLU A 457 -27.31 10.26 6.70
CA GLU A 457 -27.05 11.58 6.13
C GLU A 457 -27.92 12.68 6.76
N SER A 458 -29.00 12.32 7.45
CA SER A 458 -29.88 13.29 8.12
C SER A 458 -29.15 14.04 9.24
N LYS A 459 -29.54 15.30 9.44
CA LYS A 459 -29.00 16.13 10.52
C LYS A 459 -29.24 15.49 11.89
N VAL A 460 -30.44 14.96 12.11
CA VAL A 460 -30.84 14.36 13.40
C VAL A 460 -29.93 13.20 13.78
N TYR A 461 -29.62 12.33 12.82
CA TYR A 461 -28.72 11.19 13.06
C TYR A 461 -27.29 11.67 13.33
N LYS A 462 -26.75 12.56 12.48
CA LYS A 462 -25.39 13.14 12.64
C LYS A 462 -25.24 13.83 14.00
N ASP A 463 -26.22 14.63 14.39
CA ASP A 463 -26.21 15.30 15.70
C ASP A 463 -26.27 14.30 16.87
N SER A 464 -27.00 13.18 16.72
CA SER A 464 -27.08 12.15 17.77
C SER A 464 -25.77 11.39 17.92
N VAL A 465 -25.10 11.04 16.82
CA VAL A 465 -23.76 10.42 16.81
C VAL A 465 -22.72 11.37 17.40
N ASP A 466 -22.74 12.63 16.97
CA ASP A 466 -21.83 13.66 17.48
C ASP A 466 -22.00 13.87 19.00
N ARG A 467 -23.23 13.82 19.53
CA ARG A 467 -23.49 13.91 20.97
C ARG A 467 -22.81 12.80 21.76
N ILE A 468 -22.74 11.59 21.19
CA ILE A 468 -22.05 10.46 21.84
C ILE A 468 -20.53 10.61 21.71
N ARG A 469 -20.05 10.94 20.50
CA ARG A 469 -18.61 11.06 20.18
C ARG A 469 -17.95 12.22 20.94
N ASN A 470 -18.65 13.32 21.07
CA ASN A 470 -18.17 14.54 21.70
C ASN A 470 -18.15 14.49 23.26
N LYS A 471 -18.59 13.36 23.87
CA LYS A 471 -18.47 13.23 25.33
C LYS A 471 -17.00 13.21 25.74
N PRO A 472 -16.55 14.17 26.58
CA PRO A 472 -15.18 14.17 27.06
C PRO A 472 -14.93 12.94 27.93
N SER A 473 -13.73 12.36 27.80
CA SER A 473 -13.26 11.30 28.67
C SER A 473 -11.95 11.74 29.33
N ILE A 474 -11.67 11.25 30.53
CA ILE A 474 -10.44 11.54 31.27
C ILE A 474 -9.23 11.22 30.39
N GLY A 475 -9.20 10.07 29.72
CA GLY A 475 -8.10 9.69 28.83
C GLY A 475 -7.89 10.67 27.66
N ASN A 476 -8.96 11.24 27.10
CA ASN A 476 -8.88 12.21 26.01
C ASN A 476 -8.38 13.58 26.50
N LEU A 477 -8.75 13.99 27.69
CA LEU A 477 -8.29 15.26 28.27
C LEU A 477 -6.83 15.18 28.74
N PHE A 478 -6.41 14.04 29.31
CA PHE A 478 -5.09 13.92 29.90
C PHE A 478 -4.00 13.47 28.93
N MET A 479 -4.26 12.51 28.05
CA MET A 479 -3.21 11.86 27.25
C MET A 479 -3.44 11.89 25.73
N ARG A 480 -4.64 12.25 25.30
CA ARG A 480 -5.03 12.31 23.88
C ARG A 480 -5.69 13.65 23.59
N SER A 481 -5.55 14.16 22.38
CA SER A 481 -6.29 15.37 21.98
C SER A 481 -7.79 15.12 22.07
N TYR A 482 -8.51 16.05 22.65
CA TYR A 482 -9.98 16.04 22.65
C TYR A 482 -10.48 16.66 21.36
N THR A 483 -11.33 15.92 20.61
CA THR A 483 -11.93 16.40 19.37
C THR A 483 -13.43 16.54 19.55
N TYR A 484 -13.93 17.74 19.31
CA TYR A 484 -15.35 18.04 19.21
C TYR A 484 -15.72 18.16 17.72
N SER A 485 -16.68 17.36 17.26
CA SER A 485 -17.11 17.29 15.86
C SER A 485 -18.55 17.80 15.72
N ASN A 486 -18.78 18.60 14.70
CA ASN A 486 -20.11 18.81 14.12
C ASN A 486 -20.09 18.25 12.70
N THR A 487 -20.49 16.98 12.58
CA THR A 487 -20.36 16.22 11.32
C THR A 487 -21.30 16.77 10.24
N TYR A 488 -22.50 17.25 10.61
CA TYR A 488 -23.44 17.84 9.67
C TYR A 488 -22.91 19.15 9.08
N ALA A 489 -22.38 20.02 9.92
CA ALA A 489 -21.75 21.28 9.49
C ALA A 489 -20.32 21.10 8.96
N ARG A 490 -19.75 19.89 9.02
CA ARG A 490 -18.36 19.55 8.62
C ARG A 490 -17.32 20.38 9.36
N ARG A 491 -17.57 20.67 10.65
CA ARG A 491 -16.70 21.44 11.54
C ARG A 491 -16.07 20.54 12.58
N PHE A 492 -14.77 20.79 12.84
CA PHE A 492 -14.00 20.06 13.82
C PHE A 492 -13.22 21.02 14.69
N TYR A 493 -13.19 20.73 15.99
CA TYR A 493 -12.41 21.46 16.97
C TYR A 493 -11.54 20.44 17.68
N ARG A 494 -10.24 20.63 17.68
CA ARG A 494 -9.31 19.77 18.41
C ARG A 494 -8.58 20.61 19.45
N PHE A 495 -8.49 20.07 20.66
CA PHE A 495 -7.79 20.67 21.78
C PHE A 495 -6.62 19.78 22.16
N ASP A 496 -5.47 20.40 22.48
CA ASP A 496 -4.29 19.68 22.92
C ASP A 496 -4.54 18.97 24.27
N PRO A 497 -3.92 17.80 24.51
CA PRO A 497 -4.04 17.08 25.77
C PRO A 497 -3.21 17.76 26.86
N LEU A 498 -3.52 17.47 28.12
CA LEU A 498 -2.73 17.97 29.24
C LEU A 498 -1.26 17.54 29.14
N VAL A 499 -1.01 16.27 28.78
CA VAL A 499 0.32 15.68 28.54
C VAL A 499 0.29 14.83 27.28
N SER A 500 1.21 15.08 26.34
CA SER A 500 1.33 14.31 25.10
C SER A 500 2.50 13.34 25.16
N LEU A 501 2.21 12.04 25.32
CA LEU A 501 3.23 10.98 25.31
C LEU A 501 3.83 10.71 23.92
N ARG A 502 3.16 11.13 22.85
CA ARG A 502 3.57 10.88 21.46
C ARG A 502 4.41 11.99 20.85
N GLY A 503 4.92 12.92 21.66
CA GLY A 503 5.77 14.02 21.19
C GLY A 503 5.04 15.21 20.54
N GLY A 504 3.71 15.21 20.51
CA GLY A 504 2.91 16.34 20.05
C GLY A 504 2.81 17.49 21.06
N ALA A 505 2.04 18.52 20.72
CA ALA A 505 1.74 19.61 21.64
C ALA A 505 1.05 19.12 22.91
N SER A 506 1.41 19.68 24.05
CA SER A 506 0.80 19.42 25.37
C SER A 506 0.58 20.72 26.10
N ILE A 507 -0.49 20.76 26.91
CA ILE A 507 -0.83 21.95 27.68
C ILE A 507 0.22 22.16 28.78
N LEU A 508 0.58 21.11 29.51
CA LEU A 508 1.54 21.19 30.60
C LEU A 508 2.92 20.73 30.16
N GLN A 509 3.93 21.59 30.35
CA GLN A 509 5.34 21.32 30.05
C GLN A 509 6.23 21.90 31.15
N TYR A 510 7.48 21.44 31.18
CA TYR A 510 8.51 22.03 32.02
C TYR A 510 9.84 22.16 31.25
N ASN A 511 10.48 23.33 31.36
CA ASN A 511 11.82 23.57 30.86
C ASN A 511 12.54 24.63 31.73
N THR A 512 13.86 24.73 31.60
CA THR A 512 14.67 25.63 32.43
C THR A 512 14.51 27.11 32.12
N VAL A 513 13.97 27.48 30.96
CA VAL A 513 13.79 28.88 30.51
C VAL A 513 12.48 29.47 31.00
N GLU A 514 11.42 28.70 31.04
CA GLU A 514 10.06 29.18 31.33
C GLU A 514 9.51 28.57 32.62
N GLY A 515 10.22 27.59 33.22
CA GLY A 515 9.73 26.82 34.36
C GLY A 515 8.57 25.91 33.95
N VAL A 516 7.51 25.92 34.77
CA VAL A 516 6.21 25.35 34.38
C VAL A 516 5.64 26.17 33.25
N VAL A 517 5.11 25.48 32.21
CA VAL A 517 4.54 26.12 31.04
C VAL A 517 3.11 25.66 30.85
N ALA A 518 2.19 26.62 30.71
CA ALA A 518 0.85 26.40 30.21
C ALA A 518 0.82 26.76 28.71
N ASN A 519 0.68 25.74 27.83
CA ASN A 519 0.68 25.91 26.38
C ASN A 519 -0.65 25.38 25.81
N VAL A 520 -1.63 26.24 25.62
CA VAL A 520 -2.99 25.91 25.22
C VAL A 520 -3.13 26.12 23.70
N GLY A 521 -3.23 25.01 22.97
CA GLY A 521 -3.50 25.00 21.53
C GLY A 521 -4.90 24.51 21.20
N MET A 522 -5.50 25.12 20.19
CA MET A 522 -6.75 24.68 19.59
C MET A 522 -6.60 24.67 18.07
N GLU A 523 -7.21 23.70 17.40
CA GLU A 523 -7.39 23.68 15.95
C GLU A 523 -8.89 23.75 15.64
N PHE A 524 -9.29 24.70 14.84
CA PHE A 524 -10.61 24.73 14.21
C PHE A 524 -10.46 24.44 12.74
N ARG A 525 -11.26 23.46 12.22
CA ARG A 525 -11.25 23.07 10.81
C ARG A 525 -12.66 23.05 10.25
N GLN A 526 -12.84 23.71 9.10
CA GLN A 526 -14.05 23.66 8.27
C GLN A 526 -13.75 22.95 6.96
N ASN A 527 -14.42 21.82 6.70
CA ASN A 527 -14.32 21.12 5.43
C ASN A 527 -15.49 21.52 4.51
N PHE A 528 -15.20 21.61 3.20
CA PHE A 528 -16.18 21.80 2.14
C PHE A 528 -16.49 20.47 1.42
N GLU A 529 -17.53 20.46 0.57
CA GLU A 529 -17.95 19.25 -0.17
C GLU A 529 -16.91 18.76 -1.16
N ASP A 530 -16.21 19.68 -1.80
CA ASP A 530 -15.14 19.46 -2.77
C ASP A 530 -13.76 19.17 -2.12
N ARG A 531 -13.76 18.83 -0.82
CA ARG A 531 -12.57 18.53 -0.02
C ARG A 531 -11.61 19.71 0.20
N ARG A 532 -11.94 20.91 -0.23
CA ARG A 532 -11.25 22.10 0.26
C ARG A 532 -11.52 22.25 1.75
N PHE A 533 -10.59 22.86 2.46
CA PHE A 533 -10.77 23.16 3.88
C PHE A 533 -9.88 24.30 4.30
N TYR A 534 -10.29 24.96 5.38
CA TYR A 534 -9.41 25.87 6.08
C TYR A 534 -9.27 25.47 7.56
N GLU A 535 -8.15 25.85 8.12
CA GLU A 535 -7.77 25.58 9.52
C GLU A 535 -7.37 26.89 10.19
N ILE A 536 -7.77 27.05 11.45
CA ILE A 536 -7.40 28.17 12.33
C ILE A 536 -6.82 27.55 13.59
N GLU A 537 -5.56 27.84 13.88
CA GLU A 537 -4.82 27.26 14.98
C GLU A 537 -4.25 28.37 15.89
N PRO A 538 -5.03 28.90 16.85
CA PRO A 538 -4.51 29.76 17.91
C PRO A 538 -3.75 28.91 18.95
N THR A 539 -2.65 29.43 19.45
CA THR A 539 -1.89 28.87 20.58
C THR A 539 -1.52 29.96 21.51
N ILE A 540 -1.80 29.79 22.81
CA ILE A 540 -1.41 30.70 23.91
C ILE A 540 -0.47 29.94 24.82
N ARG A 541 0.66 30.56 25.17
CA ARG A 541 1.74 29.98 25.98
C ARG A 541 2.15 30.94 27.08
N TYR A 542 2.14 30.45 28.32
CA TYR A 542 2.58 31.20 29.47
C TYR A 542 3.66 30.44 30.25
N GLY A 543 4.81 31.07 30.47
CA GLY A 543 5.88 30.54 31.29
C GLY A 543 5.81 31.15 32.69
N PHE A 544 5.65 30.30 33.71
CA PHE A 544 5.45 30.79 35.08
C PHE A 544 6.73 31.30 35.72
N SER A 545 7.92 30.85 35.30
CA SER A 545 9.17 31.31 35.87
C SER A 545 9.70 32.62 35.27
N ASN A 546 9.50 32.76 33.94
CA ASN A 546 9.90 33.98 33.23
C ASN A 546 8.78 35.01 33.07
N GLU A 547 7.55 34.68 33.56
CA GLU A 547 6.36 35.53 33.58
C GLU A 547 5.95 36.10 32.20
N LYS A 548 6.29 35.38 31.10
CA LYS A 548 6.03 35.87 29.76
C LYS A 548 4.81 35.18 29.14
N LEU A 549 3.90 36.02 28.63
CA LEU A 549 2.78 35.55 27.78
C LEU A 549 3.18 35.62 26.32
N ASN A 550 3.02 34.52 25.63
CA ASN A 550 3.28 34.38 24.21
C ASN A 550 2.01 33.85 23.50
N ALA A 551 1.77 34.28 22.27
CA ALA A 551 0.65 33.84 21.48
C ALA A 551 1.05 33.77 20.00
N ARG A 552 0.51 32.79 19.29
CA ARG A 552 0.60 32.70 17.85
C ARG A 552 -0.72 32.29 17.24
N LEU A 553 -0.94 32.69 16.00
CA LEU A 553 -2.07 32.29 15.18
C LEU A 553 -1.56 31.73 13.86
N ARG A 554 -2.06 30.55 13.48
CA ARG A 554 -1.85 29.99 12.14
C ARG A 554 -3.18 29.86 11.42
N LEU A 555 -3.21 30.36 10.21
CA LEU A 555 -4.33 30.25 9.27
C LEU A 555 -3.85 29.41 8.08
N SER A 556 -4.60 28.42 7.69
CA SER A 556 -4.23 27.51 6.59
C SER A 556 -5.43 27.29 5.67
N TYR A 557 -5.22 27.29 4.36
CA TYR A 557 -6.26 27.04 3.38
C TYR A 557 -5.77 26.08 2.30
N THR A 558 -6.38 24.89 2.24
CA THR A 558 -6.20 23.94 1.14
C THR A 558 -7.24 24.23 0.07
N TYR A 559 -6.80 24.83 -1.03
CA TYR A 559 -7.67 25.30 -2.11
C TYR A 559 -7.74 24.36 -3.31
N ASP A 560 -6.75 23.49 -3.52
CA ASP A 560 -6.76 22.43 -4.52
C ASP A 560 -6.31 21.10 -3.89
N PRO A 561 -7.28 20.26 -3.46
CA PRO A 561 -6.98 18.97 -2.86
C PRO A 561 -6.33 17.96 -3.82
N ILE A 562 -6.56 18.09 -5.13
CA ILE A 562 -5.99 17.21 -6.16
C ILE A 562 -4.49 17.45 -6.29
N LYS A 563 -4.07 18.70 -6.40
CA LYS A 563 -2.67 19.13 -6.43
C LYS A 563 -2.07 19.28 -5.02
N ARG A 564 -2.84 19.03 -3.97
CA ARG A 564 -2.44 19.25 -2.57
C ARG A 564 -1.94 20.66 -2.32
N SER A 565 -2.59 21.63 -3.00
CA SER A 565 -2.19 23.02 -2.92
C SER A 565 -2.74 23.67 -1.66
N ASN A 566 -1.81 24.19 -0.86
CA ASN A 566 -2.10 24.83 0.43
C ASN A 566 -1.29 26.11 0.57
N VAL A 567 -1.92 27.11 1.17
CA VAL A 567 -1.26 28.33 1.63
C VAL A 567 -1.52 28.48 3.12
N SER A 568 -0.51 28.87 3.89
CA SER A 568 -0.69 29.20 5.31
C SER A 568 0.01 30.49 5.68
N LEU A 569 -0.63 31.24 6.57
CA LEU A 569 -0.10 32.42 7.23
C LEU A 569 0.01 32.11 8.73
N GLU A 570 1.16 32.38 9.31
CA GLU A 570 1.43 32.16 10.71
C GLU A 570 2.16 33.36 11.29
N GLY A 571 1.81 33.79 12.51
CA GLY A 571 2.51 34.89 13.15
C GLY A 571 2.13 35.05 14.59
N GLY A 572 2.93 35.91 15.28
CA GLY A 572 2.77 36.21 16.66
C GLY A 572 4.11 36.30 17.42
N ARG A 573 4.03 36.33 18.73
CA ARG A 573 5.19 36.18 19.64
C ARG A 573 5.19 34.76 20.19
N PHE A 574 6.29 34.06 19.98
CA PHE A 574 6.36 32.66 20.43
C PHE A 574 7.77 32.23 20.83
N VAL A 575 7.85 31.15 21.61
CA VAL A 575 9.11 30.51 22.02
C VAL A 575 9.31 29.24 21.23
N ASP A 576 10.39 29.18 20.43
CA ASP A 576 10.74 28.06 19.56
C ASP A 576 12.11 27.47 19.93
N GLN A 577 12.36 26.21 19.49
CA GLN A 577 13.68 25.60 19.58
C GLN A 577 14.64 26.26 18.57
N ILE A 578 15.92 26.42 18.94
CA ILE A 578 16.96 26.91 18.03
C ILE A 578 17.05 26.04 16.77
N ASN A 579 16.97 24.71 16.93
CA ASN A 579 16.79 23.81 15.79
C ASN A 579 15.31 23.79 15.34
N SER A 580 15.03 24.41 14.20
CA SER A 580 13.68 24.55 13.63
C SER A 580 12.98 23.23 13.29
N THR A 581 13.68 22.10 13.26
CA THR A 581 13.08 20.76 13.08
C THR A 581 12.46 20.21 14.35
N ASN A 582 12.63 20.90 15.50
CA ASN A 582 12.09 20.54 16.81
C ASN A 582 12.40 19.07 17.22
N PRO A 583 13.70 18.67 17.25
CA PRO A 583 14.08 17.26 17.44
C PRO A 583 13.76 16.75 18.86
N ILE A 584 13.53 17.64 19.80
CA ILE A 584 13.32 17.31 21.21
C ILE A 584 11.85 17.49 21.57
N SER A 585 11.20 16.41 21.96
CA SER A 585 9.82 16.45 22.46
C SER A 585 9.76 17.22 23.78
N PRO A 586 8.83 18.21 23.92
CA PRO A 586 8.64 18.91 25.20
C PRO A 586 8.36 17.98 26.38
N PHE A 587 7.59 16.90 26.17
CA PHE A 587 7.34 15.89 27.19
C PHE A 587 8.62 15.18 27.63
N VAL A 588 9.41 14.70 26.65
CA VAL A 588 10.68 14.01 26.94
C VAL A 588 11.61 14.96 27.68
N ASN A 589 11.73 16.23 27.26
CA ASN A 589 12.53 17.20 27.96
C ASN A 589 12.02 17.44 29.40
N THR A 590 10.69 17.55 29.60
CA THR A 590 10.10 17.69 30.94
C THR A 590 10.56 16.57 31.89
N VAL A 591 10.50 15.32 31.41
CA VAL A 591 10.94 14.13 32.18
C VAL A 591 12.44 14.22 32.51
N TYR A 592 13.27 14.50 31.49
CA TYR A 592 14.73 14.60 31.68
C TYR A 592 15.14 15.78 32.58
N THR A 593 14.45 16.92 32.46
CA THR A 593 14.74 18.09 33.29
C THR A 593 14.37 17.83 34.75
N LEU A 594 13.16 17.31 35.00
CA LEU A 594 12.67 17.12 36.39
C LEU A 594 13.28 15.91 37.09
N LEU A 595 13.64 14.82 36.40
CA LEU A 595 14.11 13.59 37.02
C LEU A 595 15.61 13.35 36.89
N MET A 596 16.26 13.96 35.88
CA MET A 596 17.68 13.70 35.58
C MET A 596 18.55 14.96 35.54
N GLU A 597 17.99 16.12 35.83
CA GLU A 597 18.70 17.42 35.87
C GLU A 597 19.36 17.74 34.50
N ARG A 598 18.66 17.43 33.39
CA ARG A 598 19.18 17.63 32.03
C ARG A 598 18.22 18.46 31.19
N ASN A 599 18.70 19.61 30.70
CA ASN A 599 17.93 20.52 29.86
C ASN A 599 18.42 20.47 28.41
N TYR A 600 17.79 19.61 27.61
CA TYR A 600 18.14 19.46 26.20
C TYR A 600 17.49 20.49 25.26
N LEU A 601 16.33 21.04 25.63
CA LEU A 601 15.67 22.13 24.92
C LEU A 601 16.48 23.42 25.04
N LYS A 602 16.93 23.97 23.91
CA LYS A 602 17.55 25.28 23.81
C LYS A 602 16.61 26.16 23.01
N LEU A 603 16.15 27.23 23.64
CA LEU A 603 15.01 28.02 23.25
C LEU A 603 15.38 29.48 22.96
N TYR A 604 14.65 30.10 22.05
CA TYR A 604 14.70 31.53 21.82
C TYR A 604 13.28 32.06 21.59
N GLN A 605 13.08 33.35 21.81
CA GLN A 605 11.81 34.02 21.56
C GLN A 605 11.87 34.73 20.21
N ARG A 606 10.75 34.76 19.51
CA ARG A 606 10.62 35.54 18.28
C ARG A 606 9.25 36.19 18.15
N ASP A 607 9.25 37.42 17.60
CA ASP A 607 8.08 38.04 17.01
C ASP A 607 8.16 37.83 15.51
N TYR A 608 7.16 37.21 14.87
CA TYR A 608 7.31 36.80 13.51
C TYR A 608 6.02 36.78 12.68
N ALA A 609 6.20 36.86 11.38
CA ALA A 609 5.18 36.57 10.38
C ALA A 609 5.77 35.65 9.31
N ARG A 610 5.08 34.56 9.01
CA ARG A 610 5.51 33.55 8.06
C ARG A 610 4.40 33.22 7.09
N VAL A 611 4.72 33.16 5.81
CA VAL A 611 3.85 32.62 4.74
C VAL A 611 4.46 31.34 4.23
N ASN A 612 3.65 30.28 4.13
CA ASN A 612 4.08 29.03 3.49
C ASN A 612 3.16 28.70 2.32
N TYR A 613 3.73 28.13 1.30
CA TYR A 613 3.05 27.63 0.11
C TYR A 613 3.50 26.21 -0.20
N ARG A 614 2.57 25.35 -0.56
CA ARG A 614 2.83 23.98 -1.02
C ARG A 614 1.92 23.65 -2.19
N SER A 615 2.47 23.03 -3.23
CA SER A 615 1.67 22.52 -4.37
C SER A 615 2.43 21.43 -5.13
N GLU A 616 1.72 20.43 -5.61
CA GLU A 616 2.21 19.50 -6.65
C GLU A 616 2.02 20.18 -8.01
N ILE A 617 3.07 20.88 -8.48
CA ILE A 617 3.02 21.69 -9.71
C ILE A 617 2.98 20.85 -10.98
N LEU A 618 3.61 19.67 -10.95
CA LEU A 618 3.58 18.65 -11.99
C LEU A 618 3.50 17.28 -11.31
N ASN A 619 3.11 16.26 -12.04
CA ASN A 619 3.07 14.89 -11.49
C ASN A 619 4.44 14.45 -10.94
N GLY A 620 4.49 14.18 -9.64
CA GLY A 620 5.72 13.82 -8.93
C GLY A 620 6.66 15.02 -8.66
N VAL A 621 6.26 16.27 -8.93
CA VAL A 621 7.02 17.47 -8.61
C VAL A 621 6.27 18.32 -7.61
N THR A 622 6.76 18.39 -6.38
CA THR A 622 6.17 19.20 -5.31
C THR A 622 7.05 20.40 -5.02
N LEU A 623 6.46 21.59 -5.04
CA LEU A 623 7.07 22.84 -4.63
C LEU A 623 6.64 23.17 -3.20
N LEU A 624 7.60 23.48 -2.35
CA LEU A 624 7.43 24.06 -1.02
C LEU A 624 8.14 25.42 -1.03
N ALA A 625 7.47 26.47 -0.58
CA ALA A 625 8.07 27.80 -0.46
C ALA A 625 7.68 28.41 0.88
N SER A 626 8.59 29.15 1.51
CA SER A 626 8.31 29.91 2.71
C SER A 626 9.04 31.23 2.73
N LEU A 627 8.38 32.25 3.31
CA LEU A 627 8.96 33.53 3.60
C LEU A 627 8.66 33.83 5.08
N ASP A 628 9.70 34.10 5.86
CA ASP A 628 9.64 34.33 7.31
C ASP A 628 10.36 35.65 7.64
N TYR A 629 9.64 36.56 8.27
CA TYR A 629 10.21 37.77 8.86
C TYR A 629 10.10 37.62 10.37
N SER A 630 11.21 37.74 11.07
CA SER A 630 11.24 37.56 12.53
C SER A 630 12.23 38.49 13.23
N HIS A 631 11.81 39.02 14.37
CA HIS A 631 12.67 39.63 15.37
C HIS A 631 12.99 38.55 16.42
N ARG A 632 14.23 38.17 16.53
CA ARG A 632 14.75 37.05 17.33
C ARG A 632 15.44 37.57 18.58
N MET A 633 15.07 37.01 19.73
CA MET A 633 15.55 37.43 21.05
C MET A 633 16.10 36.26 21.84
N PRO A 634 17.28 36.35 22.48
CA PRO A 634 17.80 35.30 23.32
C PRO A 634 16.93 35.11 24.57
N LEU A 635 16.99 33.93 25.14
CA LEU A 635 16.35 33.58 26.41
C LEU A 635 17.39 32.93 27.33
N GLU A 636 17.25 33.19 28.63
CA GLU A 636 18.08 32.62 29.66
C GLU A 636 17.30 31.63 30.54
N ASN A 637 18.02 30.78 31.28
CA ASN A 637 17.40 29.91 32.27
C ASN A 637 16.89 30.73 33.43
N THR A 638 15.63 30.59 33.81
CA THR A 638 15.00 31.23 34.94
C THR A 638 14.53 30.23 36.00
N ALA A 639 14.51 28.94 35.69
CA ALA A 639 14.05 27.89 36.58
C ALA A 639 15.15 26.86 36.83
N THR A 640 15.31 26.48 38.09
CA THR A 640 16.32 25.52 38.57
C THR A 640 15.71 24.30 39.27
N HIS A 641 14.36 24.25 39.36
CA HIS A 641 13.68 23.19 40.11
C HIS A 641 13.83 21.83 39.43
N THR A 642 14.14 20.81 40.20
CA THR A 642 14.17 19.41 39.84
C THR A 642 13.63 18.54 40.98
N PHE A 643 13.05 17.39 40.71
CA PHE A 643 12.59 16.46 41.76
C PHE A 643 13.73 15.62 42.37
N ARG A 644 14.86 15.56 41.72
CA ARG A 644 16.03 14.82 42.19
C ARG A 644 17.27 15.65 41.95
N GLU A 645 17.78 16.22 42.99
CA GLU A 645 19.09 16.89 43.00
C GLU A 645 20.18 15.83 42.88
N SER A 646 20.91 15.83 41.78
CA SER A 646 22.00 14.88 41.54
C SER A 646 23.33 15.36 42.19
N GLY A 647 23.35 16.57 42.73
CA GLY A 647 24.48 17.14 43.47
C GLY A 647 25.75 17.45 42.68
N SER A 648 25.86 17.04 41.45
CA SER A 648 27.08 17.15 40.64
C SER A 648 26.90 17.75 39.24
N VAL A 649 25.68 17.95 38.76
CA VAL A 649 25.41 18.38 37.38
C VAL A 649 24.31 19.44 37.44
N GLY A 650 24.62 20.73 37.47
CA GLY A 650 23.63 21.79 37.27
C GLY A 650 23.10 21.80 35.84
N PHE A 651 22.01 22.53 35.64
CA PHE A 651 21.49 22.72 34.27
C PHE A 651 22.48 23.47 33.40
N THR A 652 22.71 22.96 32.20
CA THR A 652 23.53 23.65 31.19
C THR A 652 22.87 24.95 30.74
N SER A 653 23.66 25.94 30.33
CA SER A 653 23.18 27.21 29.78
C SER A 653 22.17 26.96 28.66
N ASN A 654 21.21 27.88 28.47
CA ASN A 654 20.32 27.84 27.33
C ASN A 654 21.05 28.12 25.99
N VAL A 655 22.27 28.67 26.04
CA VAL A 655 23.17 28.80 24.91
C VAL A 655 23.73 27.40 24.57
N PRO A 656 23.50 26.86 23.37
CA PRO A 656 23.99 25.52 22.98
C PRO A 656 25.51 25.55 22.77
N GLU A 657 26.15 24.42 23.06
CA GLU A 657 27.54 24.20 22.69
C GLU A 657 27.63 23.80 21.18
N ASN A 658 28.59 24.41 20.49
CA ASN A 658 28.84 24.14 19.08
C ASN A 658 30.35 24.12 18.78
N ALA A 659 30.81 23.16 17.99
CA ALA A 659 32.22 23.00 17.69
C ALA A 659 32.77 24.05 16.70
N GLU A 660 31.90 24.63 15.83
CA GLU A 660 32.26 25.66 14.84
C GLU A 660 32.25 27.09 15.46
N LEU A 661 31.46 27.30 16.52
CA LEU A 661 31.28 28.57 17.18
C LEU A 661 31.89 28.53 18.60
N ALA A 662 32.82 29.42 18.87
CA ALA A 662 33.38 29.57 20.24
C ALA A 662 32.31 30.02 21.22
N ASP A 663 31.37 30.87 20.81
CA ASP A 663 30.21 31.30 21.54
C ASP A 663 28.99 31.32 20.63
N ALA A 664 27.93 30.63 20.99
CA ALA A 664 26.69 30.57 20.26
C ALA A 664 25.62 31.54 20.82
N SER A 665 25.99 32.43 21.75
CA SER A 665 25.12 33.52 22.19
C SER A 665 24.84 34.52 21.07
N PHE A 666 23.77 35.25 21.17
CA PHE A 666 23.40 36.24 20.17
C PHE A 666 22.60 37.39 20.78
N ASP A 667 22.76 38.57 20.20
CA ASP A 667 21.96 39.74 20.54
C ASP A 667 20.61 39.74 19.78
N PRO A 668 19.59 40.44 20.27
CA PRO A 668 18.36 40.66 19.56
C PRO A 668 18.64 41.19 18.13
N HIS A 669 18.03 40.56 17.13
CA HIS A 669 18.25 40.92 15.74
C HIS A 669 17.03 40.60 14.87
N GLN A 670 16.95 41.20 13.70
CA GLN A 670 15.92 40.93 12.73
C GLN A 670 16.43 39.99 11.64
N ALA A 671 15.56 39.14 11.11
CA ALA A 671 15.89 38.24 10.02
C ALA A 671 14.71 38.10 9.05
N LEU A 672 14.98 38.35 7.78
CA LEU A 672 14.10 37.98 6.67
C LEU A 672 14.69 36.76 6.00
N THR A 673 13.99 35.62 6.04
CA THR A 673 14.48 34.39 5.43
C THR A 673 13.48 33.84 4.42
N ALA A 674 14.01 33.38 3.29
CA ALA A 674 13.23 32.69 2.25
C ALA A 674 13.75 31.28 2.07
N ALA A 675 12.84 30.32 1.88
CA ALA A 675 13.22 28.96 1.57
C ALA A 675 12.33 28.40 0.44
N PHE A 676 12.96 27.66 -0.46
CA PHE A 676 12.31 26.98 -1.57
C PHE A 676 12.83 25.54 -1.63
N THR A 677 11.93 24.59 -1.74
CA THR A 677 12.28 23.19 -1.94
C THR A 677 11.47 22.61 -3.09
N VAL A 678 12.15 22.04 -4.05
CA VAL A 678 11.56 21.26 -5.14
C VAL A 678 11.86 19.79 -4.87
N ALA A 679 10.82 19.03 -4.56
CA ALA A 679 10.92 17.58 -4.45
C ALA A 679 10.41 16.94 -5.73
N PHE A 680 11.25 16.10 -6.35
CA PHE A 680 10.97 15.44 -7.62
C PHE A 680 11.15 13.92 -7.48
N ARG A 681 10.10 13.16 -7.76
CA ARG A 681 10.14 11.70 -7.87
C ARG A 681 9.85 11.28 -9.30
N PRO A 682 10.86 10.94 -10.11
CA PRO A 682 10.68 10.57 -11.51
C PRO A 682 9.71 9.40 -11.66
N GLY A 683 8.89 9.44 -12.71
CA GLY A 683 8.00 8.32 -13.00
C GLY A 683 6.94 8.02 -11.94
N MET A 684 6.49 9.01 -11.18
CA MET A 684 5.43 8.88 -10.20
C MET A 684 4.15 8.34 -10.84
N ASN A 685 3.70 7.18 -10.40
CA ASN A 685 2.42 6.62 -10.78
C ASN A 685 1.33 7.12 -9.84
N TYR A 686 0.10 7.25 -10.35
CA TYR A 686 -1.01 7.73 -9.56
C TYR A 686 -2.35 7.13 -10.01
N ILE A 687 -3.31 7.21 -9.10
CA ILE A 687 -4.72 6.85 -9.30
C ILE A 687 -5.53 8.14 -9.31
N SER A 688 -6.40 8.28 -10.31
CA SER A 688 -7.38 9.37 -10.38
C SER A 688 -8.75 8.89 -9.95
N ARG A 689 -9.30 9.58 -8.96
CA ARG A 689 -10.72 9.49 -8.58
C ARG A 689 -11.36 10.83 -8.86
N PRO A 690 -12.69 10.89 -9.02
CA PRO A 690 -13.39 12.17 -9.30
C PRO A 690 -13.09 13.28 -8.29
N ASP A 691 -12.76 12.91 -7.06
CA ASP A 691 -12.58 13.80 -5.91
C ASP A 691 -11.11 13.94 -5.44
N ARG A 692 -10.17 13.15 -5.97
CA ARG A 692 -8.77 13.15 -5.51
C ARG A 692 -7.82 12.41 -6.44
N LYS A 693 -6.55 12.78 -6.33
CA LYS A 693 -5.39 12.06 -6.88
C LYS A 693 -4.66 11.34 -5.75
N ILE A 694 -4.30 10.08 -5.96
CA ILE A 694 -3.53 9.26 -5.02
C ILE A 694 -2.24 8.85 -5.69
N ASN A 695 -1.10 9.32 -5.19
CA ASN A 695 0.22 8.91 -5.67
C ASN A 695 0.54 7.53 -5.08
N ILE A 696 0.86 6.56 -5.93
CA ILE A 696 1.15 5.17 -5.54
C ILE A 696 2.63 4.80 -5.62
N GLY A 697 3.48 5.79 -5.94
CA GLY A 697 4.92 5.62 -5.90
C GLY A 697 5.59 5.49 -7.26
N SER A 698 6.89 5.30 -7.22
CA SER A 698 7.78 5.14 -8.37
C SER A 698 8.93 4.24 -7.97
N ARG A 699 9.56 3.59 -8.95
CA ARG A 699 10.81 2.84 -8.77
C ARG A 699 12.05 3.72 -8.58
N TRP A 700 11.91 5.04 -8.76
CA TRP A 700 13.00 6.00 -8.63
C TRP A 700 12.97 6.65 -7.25
N PRO A 701 14.12 7.03 -6.70
CA PRO A 701 14.18 7.80 -5.47
C PRO A 701 13.57 9.19 -5.63
N THR A 702 13.29 9.81 -4.49
CA THR A 702 12.90 11.21 -4.40
C THR A 702 14.15 12.07 -4.32
N PHE A 703 14.29 13.00 -5.25
CA PHE A 703 15.31 14.04 -5.27
C PHE A 703 14.70 15.34 -4.74
N SER A 704 15.30 15.94 -3.72
CA SER A 704 14.83 17.20 -3.15
C SER A 704 15.95 18.22 -3.18
N LEU A 705 15.78 19.28 -3.96
CA LEU A 705 16.68 20.42 -4.02
C LEU A 705 16.10 21.54 -3.17
N GLY A 706 16.78 21.88 -2.07
CA GLY A 706 16.39 22.93 -1.15
C GLY A 706 17.33 24.12 -1.18
N TYR A 707 16.77 25.32 -1.33
CA TYR A 707 17.45 26.59 -1.14
C TYR A 707 16.89 27.26 0.12
N ARG A 708 17.75 27.85 0.95
CA ARG A 708 17.36 28.74 2.05
C ARG A 708 18.34 29.90 2.11
N GLY A 709 17.82 31.10 2.31
CA GLY A 709 18.66 32.31 2.41
C GLY A 709 18.13 33.33 3.38
N GLY A 710 19.03 34.03 4.04
CA GLY A 710 18.81 35.28 4.76
C GLY A 710 18.96 36.45 3.79
N ILE A 711 18.01 37.37 3.80
CA ILE A 711 17.93 38.50 2.90
C ILE A 711 18.13 39.79 3.71
N LYS A 712 19.20 40.53 3.40
CA LYS A 712 19.49 41.83 4.03
C LYS A 712 18.60 42.93 3.44
N SER A 713 17.31 42.89 3.85
CA SER A 713 16.28 43.83 3.40
C SER A 713 15.22 43.99 4.50
N LEU A 714 14.44 45.03 4.45
CA LEU A 714 13.37 45.32 5.40
C LEU A 714 13.85 45.32 6.88
N GLY A 715 15.08 45.80 7.12
CA GLY A 715 15.68 45.75 8.48
C GLY A 715 16.29 44.39 8.85
N GLY A 716 16.33 43.41 7.96
CA GLY A 716 16.97 42.13 8.24
C GLY A 716 18.51 42.26 8.31
N ASP A 717 19.09 41.77 9.40
CA ASP A 717 20.53 41.82 9.66
C ASP A 717 21.32 40.68 9.08
N VAL A 718 20.65 39.56 8.78
CA VAL A 718 21.25 38.27 8.40
C VAL A 718 21.33 38.11 6.91
N ARG A 719 22.50 37.75 6.39
CA ARG A 719 22.70 37.41 4.98
C ARG A 719 23.43 36.08 4.83
N TYR A 720 22.84 35.18 4.10
CA TYR A 720 23.48 33.91 3.70
C TYR A 720 22.65 33.25 2.60
N ALA A 721 23.25 32.28 1.94
CA ALA A 721 22.52 31.36 1.10
C ALA A 721 23.02 29.93 1.33
N THR A 722 22.16 28.97 1.28
CA THR A 722 22.49 27.54 1.34
C THR A 722 21.72 26.77 0.28
N LEU A 723 22.38 25.80 -0.32
CA LEU A 723 21.79 24.83 -1.25
C LEU A 723 22.05 23.43 -0.71
N ALA A 724 21.03 22.60 -0.70
CA ALA A 724 21.12 21.22 -0.27
C ALA A 724 20.40 20.30 -1.26
N LEU A 725 21.04 19.20 -1.61
CA LEU A 725 20.43 18.10 -2.36
C LEU A 725 20.22 16.92 -1.42
N ARG A 726 18.99 16.42 -1.36
CA ARG A 726 18.64 15.20 -0.65
C ARG A 726 18.14 14.15 -1.63
N ILE A 727 18.63 12.91 -1.46
CA ILE A 727 18.17 11.73 -2.19
C ILE A 727 17.66 10.73 -1.17
N SER A 728 16.41 10.31 -1.28
CA SER A 728 15.81 9.37 -0.33
C SER A 728 14.87 8.41 -1.02
N ASP A 729 14.84 7.17 -0.56
CA ASP A 729 13.91 6.13 -1.02
C ASP A 729 13.72 5.07 0.05
N ASP A 730 12.61 4.33 -0.11
CA ASP A 730 12.31 3.08 0.57
C ASP A 730 12.09 2.00 -0.51
N PHE A 731 12.66 0.82 -0.31
CA PHE A 731 12.58 -0.26 -1.29
C PHE A 731 12.65 -1.64 -0.63
N SER A 732 11.92 -2.60 -1.23
CA SER A 732 11.92 -3.98 -0.77
C SER A 732 12.95 -4.82 -1.53
N LEU A 733 13.76 -5.58 -0.79
CA LEU A 733 14.68 -6.60 -1.27
C LEU A 733 14.06 -8.01 -1.29
N GLY A 734 12.73 -8.09 -1.32
CA GLY A 734 11.99 -9.34 -1.32
C GLY A 734 12.23 -10.13 -0.02
N LEU A 735 12.66 -11.39 -0.14
CA LEU A 735 12.87 -12.25 1.03
C LEU A 735 13.91 -11.71 2.03
N LEU A 736 14.81 -10.83 1.60
CA LEU A 736 15.82 -10.23 2.47
C LEU A 736 15.27 -9.09 3.35
N GLY A 737 14.05 -8.61 3.07
CA GLY A 737 13.43 -7.54 3.83
C GLY A 737 13.30 -6.22 3.08
N SER A 738 13.23 -5.11 3.81
CA SER A 738 13.09 -3.75 3.29
C SER A 738 14.23 -2.85 3.75
N SER A 739 14.54 -1.85 2.94
CA SER A 739 15.58 -0.86 3.22
C SER A 739 15.06 0.55 3.01
N GLU A 740 15.52 1.46 3.86
CA GLU A 740 15.27 2.90 3.75
C GLU A 740 16.60 3.64 3.75
N TYR A 741 16.72 4.69 2.94
CA TYR A 741 17.90 5.54 2.97
C TYR A 741 17.59 7.02 2.71
N SER A 742 18.45 7.87 3.24
CA SER A 742 18.42 9.30 3.01
C SER A 742 19.83 9.86 3.01
N PHE A 743 20.26 10.43 1.90
CA PHE A 743 21.55 11.13 1.78
C PHE A 743 21.29 12.60 1.49
N THR A 744 21.96 13.49 2.24
CA THR A 744 21.83 14.94 2.09
C THR A 744 23.21 15.56 2.03
N GLY A 745 23.51 16.30 0.97
CA GLY A 745 24.71 17.11 0.88
C GLY A 745 24.36 18.56 0.66
N GLY A 746 25.10 19.48 1.29
CA GLY A 746 24.84 20.90 1.14
C GLY A 746 26.04 21.80 1.42
N THR A 747 25.86 23.07 1.08
CA THR A 747 26.91 24.09 1.25
C THR A 747 26.30 25.46 1.50
N PHE A 748 27.09 26.34 2.09
CA PHE A 748 26.72 27.72 2.41
C PHE A 748 27.67 28.70 1.72
N TRP A 749 27.15 29.90 1.42
CA TRP A 749 27.93 31.02 0.91
C TRP A 749 27.30 32.36 1.30
N GLY A 750 28.04 33.47 1.14
CA GLY A 750 27.58 34.81 1.39
C GLY A 750 27.22 35.06 2.87
N LYS A 751 28.02 34.53 3.80
CA LYS A 751 27.73 34.48 5.25
C LYS A 751 28.05 35.80 5.92
N GLU A 752 27.02 36.54 6.33
CA GLU A 752 27.13 37.75 7.16
C GLU A 752 26.13 37.66 8.31
N ASN A 753 26.57 37.91 9.52
CA ASN A 753 25.73 37.96 10.73
C ASN A 753 24.84 36.74 10.96
N MET A 754 25.26 35.55 10.50
CA MET A 754 24.55 34.32 10.81
C MET A 754 24.59 34.03 12.30
N ARG A 755 23.45 33.50 12.80
CA ARG A 755 23.36 32.99 14.17
C ARG A 755 23.10 31.49 14.13
N LEU A 756 23.26 30.80 15.25
CA LEU A 756 23.17 29.34 15.28
C LEU A 756 21.86 28.79 14.69
N MET A 757 20.69 29.48 14.84
CA MET A 757 19.43 29.10 14.23
C MET A 757 19.43 29.13 12.71
N ASP A 758 20.42 29.78 12.08
CA ASP A 758 20.57 29.82 10.62
C ASP A 758 21.45 28.68 10.08
N TYR A 759 22.15 27.97 10.97
CA TYR A 759 23.04 26.84 10.63
C TYR A 759 22.24 25.61 10.15
N ARG A 760 22.92 24.69 9.53
CA ARG A 760 22.39 23.33 9.32
C ARG A 760 22.54 22.57 10.63
N HIS A 761 21.43 22.15 11.18
CA HIS A 761 21.37 21.26 12.34
C HIS A 761 21.21 19.82 11.91
N PHE A 762 21.82 18.91 12.64
CA PHE A 762 21.68 17.46 12.48
C PHE A 762 20.91 16.94 13.70
N ASN A 763 19.85 16.19 13.46
CA ASN A 763 19.00 15.69 14.53
C ASN A 763 19.74 14.62 15.34
N GLY A 764 20.27 14.99 16.48
CA GLY A 764 20.91 14.10 17.44
C GLY A 764 19.90 13.53 18.44
N ASN A 765 20.39 12.67 19.33
CA ASN A 765 19.59 12.07 20.39
C ASN A 765 20.45 11.71 21.61
N ARG A 766 20.14 12.30 22.74
CA ARG A 766 20.77 12.05 24.07
C ARG A 766 19.83 11.32 25.02
N THR A 767 18.66 10.90 24.55
CA THR A 767 17.64 10.24 25.37
C THR A 767 17.66 8.73 25.18
N ILE A 768 17.02 8.00 26.08
CA ILE A 768 16.84 6.55 25.92
C ILE A 768 15.82 6.21 24.82
N PHE A 769 14.99 7.14 24.43
CA PHE A 769 13.98 6.92 23.40
C PHE A 769 14.63 6.92 22.01
N ALA A 770 14.27 5.96 21.17
CA ALA A 770 14.72 5.91 19.78
C ALA A 770 14.17 7.13 19.01
N GLY A 771 15.03 7.79 18.26
CA GLY A 771 14.64 8.80 17.28
C GLY A 771 14.13 8.16 15.98
N VAL A 772 13.73 9.02 15.02
CA VAL A 772 13.40 8.59 13.66
C VAL A 772 14.66 8.10 12.93
N TYR A 773 14.53 7.22 11.92
CA TYR A 773 15.67 6.66 11.19
C TYR A 773 16.54 7.71 10.47
N THR A 774 15.97 8.87 10.14
CA THR A 774 16.71 10.01 9.55
C THR A 774 17.40 10.90 10.59
N GLY A 775 17.56 10.44 11.83
CA GLY A 775 18.25 11.11 12.91
C GLY A 775 19.33 10.25 13.53
N PHE A 776 20.35 10.89 14.06
CA PHE A 776 21.42 10.23 14.82
C PHE A 776 20.89 9.78 16.18
N GLN A 777 21.39 8.66 16.67
CA GLN A 777 20.93 8.06 17.92
C GLN A 777 21.86 8.34 19.10
N LEU A 778 23.09 8.80 18.85
CA LEU A 778 24.09 9.10 19.88
C LEU A 778 24.70 10.50 19.76
N LEU A 779 24.42 11.21 18.66
CA LEU A 779 24.96 12.53 18.39
C LEU A 779 24.41 13.58 19.36
N ASP A 780 25.24 14.51 19.79
CA ASP A 780 24.84 15.70 20.54
C ASP A 780 24.03 16.66 19.66
N TYR A 781 22.99 17.31 20.24
CA TYR A 781 21.96 18.04 19.46
C TYR A 781 22.49 19.20 18.61
N TYR A 782 23.51 19.95 19.09
CA TYR A 782 23.98 21.17 18.41
C TYR A 782 25.47 21.14 18.06
N ARG A 783 26.21 20.17 18.61
CA ARG A 783 27.68 20.13 18.59
C ARG A 783 28.28 20.29 17.20
N TYR A 784 27.74 19.59 16.22
CA TYR A 784 28.27 19.61 14.85
C TYR A 784 27.38 20.38 13.86
N SER A 785 26.44 21.21 14.38
CA SER A 785 25.70 22.14 13.51
C SER A 785 26.68 23.05 12.79
N THR A 786 26.46 23.24 11.47
CA THR A 786 27.47 23.89 10.63
C THR A 786 26.90 24.94 9.70
N SER A 787 27.67 25.96 9.43
CA SER A 787 27.47 26.94 8.36
C SER A 787 28.37 26.65 7.13
N SER A 788 28.98 25.48 7.06
CA SER A 788 29.95 25.08 6.02
C SER A 788 29.38 23.98 5.12
N ARG A 789 30.24 23.28 4.39
CA ARG A 789 29.83 22.09 3.63
C ARG A 789 29.55 20.94 4.56
N TYR A 790 28.59 20.12 4.16
CA TYR A 790 28.25 18.93 4.92
C TYR A 790 27.78 17.78 4.03
N LEU A 791 27.94 16.57 4.54
CA LEU A 791 27.35 15.34 4.02
C LEU A 791 26.74 14.55 5.16
N GLU A 792 25.48 14.22 5.04
CA GLU A 792 24.69 13.46 6.02
C GLU A 792 24.08 12.26 5.32
N GLY A 793 24.19 11.09 5.93
CA GLY A 793 23.65 9.85 5.39
C GLY A 793 23.00 8.99 6.46
N HIS A 794 21.84 8.42 6.14
CA HIS A 794 21.13 7.49 6.99
C HIS A 794 20.70 6.30 6.16
N TYR A 795 20.87 5.10 6.72
CA TYR A 795 20.43 3.85 6.13
C TYR A 795 19.90 2.94 7.22
N GLU A 796 18.75 2.34 6.98
CA GLU A 796 18.18 1.32 7.85
C GLU A 796 17.72 0.14 7.01
N HIS A 797 17.97 -1.08 7.51
CA HIS A 797 17.54 -2.32 6.88
C HIS A 797 16.79 -3.19 7.88
N HIS A 798 15.53 -3.49 7.56
CA HIS A 798 14.66 -4.39 8.28
C HIS A 798 14.68 -5.74 7.59
N PHE A 799 15.23 -6.75 8.24
CA PHE A 799 15.29 -8.11 7.68
C PHE A 799 13.93 -8.83 7.72
N ASN A 800 12.95 -8.27 8.41
CA ASN A 800 11.60 -8.81 8.51
C ASN A 800 11.58 -10.30 8.91
N GLY A 801 12.49 -10.67 9.84
CA GLY A 801 12.67 -12.03 10.35
C GLY A 801 13.40 -12.98 9.40
N PHE A 802 14.11 -12.50 8.40
CA PHE A 802 14.87 -13.37 7.47
C PHE A 802 15.89 -14.26 8.20
N LEU A 803 16.59 -13.75 9.20
CA LEU A 803 17.54 -14.49 10.02
C LEU A 803 16.85 -15.13 11.23
N PHE A 804 16.10 -14.34 12.01
CA PHE A 804 15.52 -14.77 13.29
C PHE A 804 14.45 -15.86 13.14
N ASN A 805 13.71 -15.91 12.06
CA ASN A 805 12.77 -16.99 11.79
C ASN A 805 13.44 -18.37 11.60
N LYS A 806 14.76 -18.43 11.40
CA LYS A 806 15.55 -19.66 11.36
C LYS A 806 15.93 -20.17 12.75
N ILE A 807 15.88 -19.32 13.76
CA ILE A 807 16.23 -19.62 15.14
C ILE A 807 14.93 -19.90 15.93
N PRO A 808 14.72 -21.10 16.51
CA PRO A 808 13.45 -21.51 17.10
C PRO A 808 12.89 -20.54 18.15
N LEU A 809 13.76 -19.96 19.00
CA LEU A 809 13.36 -19.02 20.05
C LEU A 809 12.79 -17.73 19.46
N PHE A 810 13.55 -17.05 18.61
CA PHE A 810 13.15 -15.76 18.01
C PHE A 810 11.92 -15.92 17.09
N ARG A 811 11.86 -17.02 16.36
CA ARG A 811 10.70 -17.40 15.57
C ARG A 811 9.42 -17.51 16.40
N LYS A 812 9.49 -18.14 17.59
CA LYS A 812 8.35 -18.26 18.50
C LYS A 812 7.90 -16.91 19.04
N LEU A 813 8.85 -16.02 19.29
CA LEU A 813 8.62 -14.67 19.79
C LEU A 813 8.22 -13.70 18.67
N LYS A 814 8.38 -14.09 17.39
CA LYS A 814 8.17 -13.26 16.19
C LYS A 814 9.00 -11.97 16.18
N TRP A 815 10.17 -12.00 16.83
CA TRP A 815 11.09 -10.88 16.81
C TRP A 815 11.80 -10.77 15.46
N GLN A 816 12.11 -9.54 15.07
CA GLN A 816 12.76 -9.24 13.81
C GLN A 816 14.01 -8.39 14.04
N GLU A 817 14.96 -8.56 13.17
CA GLU A 817 16.26 -7.89 13.23
C GLU A 817 16.29 -6.64 12.33
N VAL A 818 16.97 -5.60 12.84
CA VAL A 818 17.20 -4.33 12.15
C VAL A 818 18.67 -3.96 12.23
N VAL A 819 19.20 -3.39 11.17
CA VAL A 819 20.55 -2.79 11.12
C VAL A 819 20.43 -1.35 10.66
N SER A 820 21.07 -0.44 11.40
CA SER A 820 21.07 0.99 11.10
C SER A 820 22.51 1.52 10.94
N LEU A 821 22.68 2.48 10.05
CA LEU A 821 23.94 3.18 9.81
C LEU A 821 23.65 4.67 9.61
N HIS A 822 24.34 5.53 10.37
CA HIS A 822 24.25 6.97 10.21
C HIS A 822 25.64 7.57 10.08
N TYR A 823 25.80 8.45 9.12
CA TYR A 823 27.08 9.08 8.79
C TYR A 823 26.95 10.60 8.71
N LEU A 824 27.91 11.30 9.29
CA LEU A 824 28.03 12.75 9.23
C LEU A 824 29.45 13.16 8.89
N ASN A 825 29.59 14.02 7.91
CA ASN A 825 30.84 14.70 7.60
C ASN A 825 30.60 16.21 7.53
N THR A 826 31.22 16.92 8.43
CA THR A 826 31.37 18.37 8.46
C THR A 826 32.84 18.68 8.72
N ARG A 827 33.22 19.94 8.71
CA ARG A 827 34.60 20.33 9.09
C ARG A 827 34.96 19.82 10.50
N GLU A 828 34.02 19.88 11.44
CA GLU A 828 34.24 19.59 12.86
C GLU A 828 33.89 18.16 13.29
N SER A 829 33.05 17.45 12.50
CA SER A 829 32.62 16.09 12.85
C SER A 829 33.59 14.99 12.44
N ALA A 830 34.52 15.29 11.53
CA ALA A 830 35.63 14.41 11.15
C ALA A 830 35.21 12.94 10.90
N ASN A 831 34.26 12.72 9.96
CA ASN A 831 33.74 11.38 9.63
C ASN A 831 33.06 10.65 10.80
N TYR A 832 32.12 11.30 11.44
CA TYR A 832 31.30 10.68 12.49
C TYR A 832 30.40 9.58 11.91
N LEU A 833 30.42 8.42 12.53
CA LEU A 833 29.66 7.22 12.13
C LEU A 833 28.94 6.60 13.32
N GLU A 834 27.66 6.23 13.14
CA GLU A 834 26.94 5.38 14.09
C GLU A 834 26.55 4.06 13.43
N LEU A 835 26.75 2.96 14.14
CA LEU A 835 26.29 1.63 13.78
C LEU A 835 25.29 1.15 14.80
N GLY A 836 24.13 0.68 14.35
CA GLY A 836 23.04 0.18 15.17
C GLY A 836 22.65 -1.25 14.84
N LEU A 837 22.39 -2.02 15.88
CA LEU A 837 21.79 -3.36 15.81
C LEU A 837 20.52 -3.36 16.65
N GLY A 838 19.40 -3.68 16.06
CA GLY A 838 18.10 -3.62 16.70
C GLY A 838 17.30 -4.91 16.63
N ILE A 839 16.41 -5.04 17.59
CA ILE A 839 15.37 -6.07 17.61
C ILE A 839 14.02 -5.35 17.71
N GLU A 840 13.15 -5.63 16.77
CA GLU A 840 11.80 -5.07 16.71
C GLU A 840 10.71 -6.14 16.86
N HIS A 841 9.45 -5.73 16.90
CA HIS A 841 8.29 -6.59 17.17
C HIS A 841 8.31 -7.26 18.55
N ILE A 842 9.07 -6.71 19.51
CA ILE A 842 9.02 -7.16 20.90
C ILE A 842 7.62 -6.84 21.44
N PHE A 843 6.89 -7.88 21.89
CA PHE A 843 5.45 -7.77 22.22
C PHE A 843 4.62 -7.13 21.09
N LYS A 844 5.07 -7.23 19.81
CA LYS A 844 4.46 -6.66 18.59
C LYS A 844 4.48 -5.12 18.48
N VAL A 845 5.05 -4.40 19.41
CA VAL A 845 5.01 -2.93 19.42
C VAL A 845 6.32 -2.27 19.81
N LEU A 846 7.23 -2.98 20.47
CA LEU A 846 8.46 -2.40 20.96
C LEU A 846 9.66 -2.75 20.08
N ARG A 847 10.60 -1.82 20.02
CA ARG A 847 11.92 -1.96 19.39
C ARG A 847 12.99 -1.58 20.41
N VAL A 848 14.09 -2.32 20.43
CA VAL A 848 15.29 -2.05 21.25
C VAL A 848 16.50 -2.12 20.33
N ASP A 849 17.27 -1.03 20.30
CA ASP A 849 18.47 -0.90 19.48
C ASP A 849 19.69 -0.66 20.36
N PHE A 850 20.80 -1.24 19.99
CA PHE A 850 22.11 -0.90 20.53
C PHE A 850 22.92 -0.17 19.46
N PHE A 851 23.34 1.05 19.77
CA PHE A 851 24.16 1.87 18.88
C PHE A 851 25.58 2.05 19.44
N THR A 852 26.53 2.14 18.54
CA THR A 852 27.91 2.53 18.82
C THR A 852 28.34 3.58 17.81
N SER A 853 28.93 4.67 18.29
CA SER A 853 29.46 5.75 17.44
C SER A 853 30.99 5.77 17.40
N PHE A 854 31.48 6.19 16.25
CA PHE A 854 32.91 6.33 15.95
C PHE A 854 33.19 7.71 15.37
N GLN A 855 34.36 8.26 15.70
CA GLN A 855 34.87 9.48 15.10
C GLN A 855 36.35 9.24 14.77
N GLU A 856 36.80 9.52 13.54
CA GLU A 856 38.17 9.22 13.06
C GLU A 856 38.62 7.77 13.34
N ARG A 857 37.68 6.81 13.29
CA ARG A 857 37.86 5.38 13.60
C ARG A 857 37.97 5.05 15.09
N GLU A 858 37.97 6.02 15.97
CA GLU A 858 37.93 5.77 17.42
C GLU A 858 36.48 5.68 17.92
N LYS A 859 36.25 4.76 18.87
CA LYS A 859 34.95 4.64 19.50
C LYS A 859 34.69 5.80 20.44
N VAL A 860 33.54 6.50 20.25
CA VAL A 860 33.19 7.66 21.06
C VAL A 860 32.15 7.30 22.12
N HIS A 861 31.00 6.77 21.69
CA HIS A 861 29.88 6.44 22.57
C HIS A 861 29.23 5.10 22.21
N SER A 862 28.53 4.52 23.18
CA SER A 862 27.59 3.43 22.96
C SER A 862 26.35 3.61 23.82
N GLY A 863 25.22 3.12 23.39
CA GLY A 863 23.99 3.24 24.16
C GLY A 863 22.84 2.45 23.61
N LEU A 864 21.87 2.16 24.47
CA LEU A 864 20.61 1.53 24.14
C LEU A 864 19.57 2.59 23.78
N ARG A 865 18.70 2.26 22.82
CA ARG A 865 17.52 3.05 22.47
C ARG A 865 16.29 2.15 22.49
N VAL A 866 15.19 2.69 22.99
CA VAL A 866 13.90 2.00 23.06
C VAL A 866 12.88 2.81 22.29
N GLY A 867 12.21 2.19 21.35
CA GLY A 867 11.24 2.81 20.48
C GLY A 867 10.02 1.95 20.18
N LEU A 868 9.19 2.44 19.28
CA LEU A 868 8.10 1.65 18.70
C LEU A 868 8.63 1.02 17.42
N GLY A 869 8.38 -0.28 17.24
CA GLY A 869 8.75 -1.05 16.06
C GLY A 869 7.53 -1.85 15.59
N PHE A 870 6.93 -1.39 14.49
CA PHE A 870 5.75 -2.01 13.89
C PHE A 870 6.14 -2.71 12.59
#